data_2c78bfdee74936f9b64f1fb44e7e17f4
#
_entry.id   2c78bfdee74936f9b64f1fb44e7e17f4
#
_cell.length_a   1.000
_cell.length_b   1.000
_cell.length_c   1.000
_cell.angle_alpha   90.00
_cell.angle_beta   90.00
_cell.angle_gamma   90.00
#
_symmetry.space_group_name_H-M   'P 1'
#
loop_
_entity.id
_entity.type
_entity.pdbx_description
1 polymer ?
#
loop_
_entity_poly.entity_id
_entity_poly.type
_entity_poly.pdbx_seq_one_letter_code
_entity_poly.pdbx_strand_id
1 'polypeptide(L)'
;MRKTIVLLALLFVSALSWAQSTLKDEMARVEKQYGVRFIYDASLNLGVPATQKATSLTEALSQLFANSEIQYDIKGSYVVLRRARRFTVSGTVTDASTGETLIGAGVFSGDKGVVTNNYGFYSLTLPEGKIRLSFSYVGYAPRTEILSLDKDLSLDMALTPDASITAAEITGWKEAGIGAVGLGSQEIPQTVIQRAPMLFGEADVLKSLQLLPGVQAGYSGSSGINIRGGGPDENLLLLDGIPIYNGEHLLGLFSVFAPESVKKITLYKSSFPARFGGRTASVVDVRMNDGNAEGLHGGFTVGLLTDKAHLEGPIGGKTTFSLTGRVLHTGLVELIGRPMGLPANYFFYDVHAKVSRKLSPKDILTASFYHGRDRFRQGEDRYNVYRYYDENYAPYDRYVDDLRTYRMDWGNTVVGLRWNHVFNGRLFSNTTLSWTGFRSGMQTGNGDKIRDYEQSSYKESDFRYFSNISDFTLQTNFEYTPSPSHAVKFGAALTRHVFVPDGQTLSEKEMANEVVVRDTVLSHYSGTYMPGLEASAYVEDEIALGSRVTVNPGLHVALFSTMGKTYTSLQPRFSARWDVSDAVALKAGYSRMAQYVHLLPFTRISLPTDVWVPITDKIAPQTADQWSLGLYYTGLPGWDFSAEAYYKDLQNIVERKSDRLAFVGADQWENTIVMGVGRAYGIEWLVEKTTGRLTGWLSYTLSRSERRTPDGTIDNGAWFPFSNDRRHKISLYAAYALNDRIDFCASWQFASGNRMTIPTRHTIVMGENGPQERLYIPSRNNWTAPPSHRLDVSVNFRKKKPRGERVWSIGFYNLYGARNPDYLVALTNNKHRTNDGVEYLDYDQIPEGRIYLNKVTALVFLPSFSYTRSF
;
A
#
# COMPACT_ATOMS: atom_id res chain seq x y z
N MET A 1 -14.84 42.25 -7.24
CA MET A 1 -13.82 41.21 -7.29
C MET A 1 -13.93 40.22 -8.48
N ARG A 2 -15.09 39.74 -8.92
CA ARG A 2 -15.18 38.82 -10.08
C ARG A 2 -14.81 39.43 -11.45
N LYS A 3 -15.03 40.71 -11.71
CA LYS A 3 -14.70 41.38 -12.98
C LYS A 3 -13.24 41.75 -13.11
N THR A 4 -12.51 41.94 -12.02
CA THR A 4 -11.09 42.30 -12.00
C THR A 4 -10.17 41.08 -12.25
N ILE A 5 -10.61 39.86 -11.83
CA ILE A 5 -9.87 38.62 -12.05
C ILE A 5 -9.95 38.17 -13.52
N VAL A 6 -11.08 38.40 -14.17
CA VAL A 6 -11.26 38.06 -15.60
C VAL A 6 -10.47 39.03 -16.49
N LEU A 7 -10.35 40.30 -16.08
CA LEU A 7 -9.54 41.30 -16.82
C LEU A 7 -8.04 41.05 -16.68
N LEU A 8 -7.58 40.59 -15.51
CA LEU A 8 -6.18 40.19 -15.30
C LEU A 8 -5.82 38.90 -16.04
N ALA A 9 -6.73 37.96 -16.16
CA ALA A 9 -6.54 36.73 -16.95
C ALA A 9 -6.49 37.05 -18.46
N LEU A 10 -7.28 38.00 -18.95
CA LEU A 10 -7.29 38.44 -20.35
C LEU A 10 -6.06 39.28 -20.70
N LEU A 11 -5.54 40.06 -19.75
CA LEU A 11 -4.29 40.82 -19.94
C LEU A 11 -3.05 39.91 -19.88
N PHE A 12 -3.08 38.79 -19.17
CA PHE A 12 -1.99 37.80 -19.16
C PHE A 12 -1.93 36.97 -20.46
N VAL A 13 -3.05 36.73 -21.12
CA VAL A 13 -3.11 36.03 -22.41
C VAL A 13 -2.63 36.90 -23.57
N SER A 14 -2.75 38.23 -23.48
CA SER A 14 -2.32 39.16 -24.54
C SER A 14 -0.84 39.57 -24.49
N ALA A 15 -0.12 39.26 -23.40
CA ALA A 15 1.29 39.65 -23.24
C ALA A 15 2.30 38.59 -23.75
N LEU A 16 1.86 37.45 -24.29
CA LEU A 16 2.70 36.31 -24.71
C LEU A 16 2.73 36.09 -26.24
N SER A 17 2.20 36.97 -27.05
CA SER A 17 2.38 36.89 -28.51
C SER A 17 3.61 37.68 -28.96
N TRP A 18 4.79 37.20 -28.62
CA TRP A 18 5.97 37.47 -29.43
C TRP A 18 5.74 36.68 -30.74
N ALA A 19 5.64 37.37 -31.84
CA ALA A 19 5.47 36.80 -33.18
C ALA A 19 6.72 35.96 -33.52
N GLN A 20 6.72 34.69 -33.13
CA GLN A 20 7.67 33.73 -33.70
C GLN A 20 7.29 33.50 -35.16
N SER A 21 8.29 33.56 -36.07
CA SER A 21 8.07 33.22 -37.45
C SER A 21 7.55 31.81 -37.58
N THR A 22 6.53 31.59 -38.39
CA THR A 22 5.97 30.27 -38.65
C THR A 22 6.84 29.49 -39.63
N LEU A 23 6.71 28.18 -39.69
CA LEU A 23 7.37 27.35 -40.68
C LEU A 23 7.06 27.82 -42.09
N LYS A 24 5.85 28.30 -42.38
CA LYS A 24 5.43 28.87 -43.65
C LYS A 24 6.22 30.14 -43.99
N ASP A 25 6.44 31.03 -43.00
CA ASP A 25 7.21 32.27 -43.20
C ASP A 25 8.68 31.98 -43.48
N GLU A 26 9.25 31.03 -42.76
CA GLU A 26 10.65 30.62 -42.98
C GLU A 26 10.85 29.86 -44.30
N MET A 27 9.88 29.05 -44.72
CA MET A 27 9.89 28.42 -46.05
C MET A 27 9.92 29.48 -47.12
N ALA A 28 9.10 30.54 -47.02
CA ALA A 28 9.14 31.66 -47.99
C ALA A 28 10.47 32.37 -48.03
N ARG A 29 11.19 32.47 -46.89
CA ARG A 29 12.56 33.02 -46.85
C ARG A 29 13.56 32.10 -47.54
N VAL A 30 13.48 30.80 -47.32
CA VAL A 30 14.32 29.78 -47.96
C VAL A 30 14.11 29.77 -49.48
N GLU A 31 12.87 29.88 -49.97
CA GLU A 31 12.55 29.98 -51.38
C GLU A 31 13.29 31.18 -52.03
N LYS A 32 13.22 32.34 -51.38
CA LYS A 32 13.85 33.57 -51.86
C LYS A 32 15.38 33.52 -51.78
N GLN A 33 15.92 32.89 -50.73
CA GLN A 33 17.37 32.86 -50.50
C GLN A 33 18.10 31.87 -51.42
N TYR A 34 17.50 30.72 -51.69
CA TYR A 34 18.14 29.60 -52.39
C TYR A 34 17.54 29.29 -53.78
N GLY A 35 16.52 30.08 -54.24
CA GLY A 35 15.90 29.89 -55.53
C GLY A 35 15.13 28.56 -55.70
N VAL A 36 14.62 28.01 -54.63
CA VAL A 36 13.83 26.78 -54.64
C VAL A 36 12.34 27.07 -54.48
N ARG A 37 11.46 26.09 -54.78
CA ARG A 37 10.03 26.15 -54.54
C ARG A 37 9.57 24.95 -53.76
N PHE A 38 8.77 25.18 -52.73
CA PHE A 38 8.17 24.09 -51.94
C PHE A 38 6.89 23.63 -52.63
N ILE A 39 6.77 22.31 -52.77
CA ILE A 39 5.56 21.59 -53.18
C ILE A 39 5.07 20.79 -51.99
N TYR A 40 3.86 21.06 -51.55
CA TYR A 40 3.28 20.39 -50.39
C TYR A 40 1.76 20.26 -50.48
N ASP A 41 1.22 19.27 -49.78
CA ASP A 41 -0.21 19.08 -49.59
C ASP A 41 -0.78 20.08 -48.57
N ALA A 42 -1.98 20.61 -48.83
CA ALA A 42 -2.63 21.59 -47.97
C ALA A 42 -2.96 21.03 -46.55
N SER A 43 -2.88 19.73 -46.38
CA SER A 43 -3.06 19.08 -45.07
C SER A 43 -1.86 19.18 -44.13
N LEU A 44 -0.71 19.64 -44.62
CA LEU A 44 0.47 19.83 -43.77
C LEU A 44 0.33 21.05 -42.87
N ASN A 45 0.58 20.87 -41.58
CA ASN A 45 0.55 21.99 -40.64
C ASN A 45 1.83 22.83 -40.72
N LEU A 46 1.75 23.93 -41.42
CA LEU A 46 2.84 24.90 -41.59
C LEU A 46 2.77 26.09 -40.62
N GLY A 47 1.83 26.09 -39.70
CA GLY A 47 1.64 27.12 -38.68
C GLY A 47 2.53 26.98 -37.46
N VAL A 48 3.40 25.96 -37.39
CA VAL A 48 4.31 25.74 -36.26
C VAL A 48 5.44 26.79 -36.25
N PRO A 49 5.92 27.21 -35.07
CA PRO A 49 7.08 28.10 -34.98
C PRO A 49 8.32 27.44 -35.57
N ALA A 50 9.08 28.16 -36.37
CA ALA A 50 10.33 27.68 -36.94
C ALA A 50 11.35 28.82 -37.05
N THR A 51 12.63 28.50 -36.95
CA THR A 51 13.74 29.42 -37.18
C THR A 51 14.87 28.67 -37.86
N GLN A 52 15.59 29.35 -38.76
CA GLN A 52 16.79 28.79 -39.38
C GLN A 52 17.88 29.85 -39.46
N LYS A 53 19.14 29.45 -39.31
CA LYS A 53 20.35 30.24 -39.49
C LYS A 53 21.38 29.39 -40.21
N ALA A 54 21.14 29.12 -41.48
CA ALA A 54 21.96 28.20 -42.24
C ALA A 54 22.69 28.87 -43.35
N THR A 55 23.83 28.31 -43.73
CA THR A 55 24.68 28.80 -44.82
C THR A 55 24.49 28.00 -46.12
N SER A 56 23.80 26.89 -46.10
CA SER A 56 23.48 26.07 -47.26
C SER A 56 22.01 25.65 -47.29
N LEU A 57 21.46 25.33 -48.47
CA LEU A 57 20.08 24.84 -48.62
C LEU A 57 19.82 23.58 -47.80
N THR A 58 20.73 22.60 -47.83
CA THR A 58 20.58 21.34 -47.12
C THR A 58 20.54 21.56 -45.59
N GLU A 59 21.39 22.47 -45.10
CA GLU A 59 21.41 22.83 -43.70
C GLU A 59 20.16 23.61 -43.33
N ALA A 60 19.70 24.52 -44.16
CA ALA A 60 18.47 25.29 -43.95
C ALA A 60 17.24 24.34 -43.83
N LEU A 61 17.12 23.42 -44.76
CA LEU A 61 16.05 22.45 -44.78
C LEU A 61 16.13 21.49 -43.56
N SER A 62 17.33 21.07 -43.20
CA SER A 62 17.53 20.21 -42.05
C SER A 62 17.14 20.89 -40.72
N GLN A 63 17.49 22.18 -40.56
CA GLN A 63 17.11 23.00 -39.39
C GLN A 63 15.62 23.29 -39.39
N LEU A 64 15.07 23.64 -40.54
CA LEU A 64 13.67 24.04 -40.70
C LEU A 64 12.70 22.90 -40.38
N PHE A 65 13.03 21.69 -40.79
CA PHE A 65 12.19 20.51 -40.61
C PHE A 65 12.62 19.56 -39.45
N ALA A 66 13.70 19.89 -38.73
CA ALA A 66 14.27 19.05 -37.68
C ALA A 66 13.26 18.67 -36.61
N ASN A 67 12.35 19.57 -36.23
CA ASN A 67 11.33 19.36 -35.21
C ASN A 67 9.90 19.31 -35.76
N SER A 68 9.79 19.11 -37.10
CA SER A 68 8.50 19.01 -37.78
C SER A 68 8.19 17.55 -38.16
N GLU A 69 6.90 17.23 -38.35
CA GLU A 69 6.48 15.98 -38.92
C GLU A 69 6.55 15.93 -40.45
N ILE A 70 7.43 16.73 -41.02
CA ILE A 70 7.54 16.94 -42.46
C ILE A 70 8.91 16.44 -42.92
N GLN A 71 8.90 15.61 -43.92
CA GLN A 71 10.07 15.22 -44.68
C GLN A 71 10.10 15.95 -46.02
N TYR A 72 11.30 16.10 -46.55
CA TYR A 72 11.52 16.79 -47.81
C TYR A 72 12.41 16.00 -48.75
N ASP A 73 12.08 16.04 -50.03
CA ASP A 73 12.91 15.53 -51.11
C ASP A 73 13.25 16.65 -52.06
N ILE A 74 14.54 16.85 -52.36
CA ILE A 74 15.02 17.87 -53.31
C ILE A 74 15.01 17.27 -54.71
N LYS A 75 14.20 17.86 -55.59
CA LYS A 75 14.10 17.48 -57.01
C LYS A 75 14.36 18.71 -57.90
N GLY A 76 15.64 18.93 -58.24
CA GLY A 76 16.06 20.11 -58.95
C GLY A 76 15.81 21.39 -58.15
N SER A 77 15.03 22.34 -58.69
CA SER A 77 14.61 23.53 -57.97
C SER A 77 13.35 23.38 -57.08
N TYR A 78 12.84 22.16 -56.98
CA TYR A 78 11.67 21.88 -56.12
C TYR A 78 12.03 21.13 -54.87
N VAL A 79 11.48 21.54 -53.76
CA VAL A 79 11.51 20.83 -52.48
C VAL A 79 10.13 20.27 -52.22
N VAL A 80 9.99 18.96 -52.38
CA VAL A 80 8.69 18.27 -52.15
C VAL A 80 8.58 17.91 -50.71
N LEU A 81 7.55 18.41 -50.04
CA LEU A 81 7.26 18.11 -48.64
C LEU A 81 6.22 17.00 -48.55
N ARG A 82 6.48 16.07 -47.69
CA ARG A 82 5.50 15.01 -47.32
C ARG A 82 5.43 14.85 -45.83
N ARG A 83 4.32 14.36 -45.35
CA ARG A 83 4.23 13.96 -43.96
C ARG A 83 5.16 12.79 -43.70
N ALA A 84 6.00 12.88 -42.69
CA ALA A 84 6.86 11.75 -42.27
C ALA A 84 6.03 10.53 -41.93
N ARG A 85 6.36 9.38 -42.48
CA ARG A 85 5.81 8.11 -42.01
C ARG A 85 6.26 7.89 -40.58
N ARG A 86 5.46 7.19 -39.83
CA ARG A 86 5.78 6.87 -38.45
C ARG A 86 5.89 5.39 -38.27
N PHE A 87 6.89 4.97 -37.54
CA PHE A 87 7.16 3.59 -37.20
C PHE A 87 7.34 3.44 -35.71
N THR A 88 7.00 2.28 -35.20
CA THR A 88 7.04 1.98 -33.76
C THR A 88 8.31 1.19 -33.46
N VAL A 89 9.08 1.69 -32.48
CA VAL A 89 10.12 0.92 -31.80
C VAL A 89 9.56 0.40 -30.52
N SER A 90 9.60 -0.92 -30.32
CA SER A 90 9.10 -1.59 -29.12
C SER A 90 10.04 -2.67 -28.68
N GLY A 91 9.97 -3.07 -27.43
CA GLY A 91 10.80 -4.11 -26.87
C GLY A 91 10.75 -4.15 -25.35
N THR A 92 11.68 -4.84 -24.74
CA THR A 92 11.82 -4.92 -23.29
C THR A 92 13.14 -4.31 -22.85
N VAL A 93 13.11 -3.62 -21.68
CA VAL A 93 14.34 -3.15 -21.03
C VAL A 93 14.62 -4.05 -19.84
N THR A 94 15.85 -4.57 -19.78
CA THR A 94 16.31 -5.50 -18.76
C THR A 94 17.57 -5.02 -18.06
N ASP A 95 17.84 -5.54 -16.88
CA ASP A 95 19.13 -5.44 -16.20
C ASP A 95 20.14 -6.41 -16.85
N ALA A 96 21.29 -5.91 -17.28
CA ALA A 96 22.33 -6.72 -17.91
C ALA A 96 23.00 -7.72 -16.97
N SER A 97 22.92 -7.52 -15.66
CA SER A 97 23.53 -8.40 -14.65
C SER A 97 22.60 -9.49 -14.13
N THR A 98 21.29 -9.31 -14.27
CA THR A 98 20.29 -10.25 -13.75
C THR A 98 19.35 -10.78 -14.82
N GLY A 99 19.24 -10.10 -15.97
CA GLY A 99 18.25 -10.37 -16.99
C GLY A 99 16.82 -10.01 -16.61
N GLU A 100 16.59 -9.49 -15.41
CA GLU A 100 15.28 -9.05 -14.95
C GLU A 100 14.79 -7.82 -15.72
N THR A 101 13.48 -7.75 -15.93
CA THR A 101 12.86 -6.58 -16.58
C THR A 101 12.93 -5.35 -15.70
N LEU A 102 13.24 -4.17 -16.28
CA LEU A 102 13.26 -2.90 -15.56
C LEU A 102 11.90 -2.19 -15.70
N ILE A 103 11.24 -1.96 -14.59
CA ILE A 103 9.90 -1.34 -14.51
C ILE A 103 10.05 0.17 -14.37
N GLY A 104 9.53 0.97 -15.32
CA GLY A 104 9.64 2.42 -15.30
C GLY A 104 10.95 2.95 -15.90
N ALA A 105 11.69 2.13 -16.68
CA ALA A 105 12.85 2.61 -17.41
C ALA A 105 12.42 3.58 -18.52
N GLY A 106 13.08 4.72 -18.61
CA GLY A 106 12.83 5.74 -19.61
C GLY A 106 13.41 5.39 -20.98
N VAL A 107 12.63 5.59 -22.04
CA VAL A 107 13.02 5.40 -23.43
C VAL A 107 12.68 6.67 -24.20
N PHE A 108 13.70 7.42 -24.68
CA PHE A 108 13.53 8.77 -25.19
C PHE A 108 14.19 8.96 -26.55
N SER A 109 13.57 9.81 -27.39
CA SER A 109 14.14 10.33 -28.62
C SER A 109 13.80 11.82 -28.76
N GLY A 110 14.77 12.69 -28.48
CA GLY A 110 14.52 14.11 -28.37
C GLY A 110 13.57 14.46 -27.21
N ASP A 111 12.49 15.15 -27.52
CA ASP A 111 11.42 15.55 -26.60
C ASP A 111 10.33 14.46 -26.40
N LYS A 112 10.39 13.37 -27.14
CA LYS A 112 9.44 12.27 -27.09
C LYS A 112 9.99 11.12 -26.27
N GLY A 113 9.20 10.60 -25.36
CA GLY A 113 9.61 9.49 -24.54
C GLY A 113 8.43 8.71 -23.96
N VAL A 114 8.74 7.51 -23.53
CA VAL A 114 7.83 6.61 -22.80
C VAL A 114 8.61 5.95 -21.68
N VAL A 115 7.90 5.39 -20.71
CA VAL A 115 8.49 4.55 -19.67
C VAL A 115 8.05 3.10 -19.89
N THR A 116 8.89 2.15 -19.47
CA THR A 116 8.52 0.74 -19.52
C THR A 116 7.38 0.44 -18.54
N ASN A 117 6.47 -0.39 -18.94
CA ASN A 117 5.37 -0.85 -18.11
C ASN A 117 5.84 -1.79 -16.95
N ASN A 118 4.90 -2.31 -16.16
CA ASN A 118 5.18 -3.22 -15.04
C ASN A 118 5.83 -4.56 -15.45
N TYR A 119 6.08 -4.77 -16.73
CA TYR A 119 6.68 -5.97 -17.31
C TYR A 119 7.92 -5.64 -18.14
N GLY A 120 8.41 -4.41 -18.03
CA GLY A 120 9.60 -3.94 -18.76
C GLY A 120 9.36 -3.66 -20.24
N PHE A 121 8.13 -3.77 -20.75
CA PHE A 121 7.79 -3.50 -22.14
C PHE A 121 7.62 -2.01 -22.40
N TYR A 122 8.13 -1.54 -23.55
CA TYR A 122 7.92 -0.18 -24.06
C TYR A 122 7.44 -0.19 -25.51
N SER A 123 6.75 0.87 -25.89
CA SER A 123 6.29 1.12 -27.27
C SER A 123 6.36 2.60 -27.56
N LEU A 124 7.24 3.02 -28.47
CA LEU A 124 7.46 4.40 -28.83
C LEU A 124 7.36 4.57 -30.35
N THR A 125 6.38 5.35 -30.81
CA THR A 125 6.19 5.63 -32.24
C THR A 125 6.86 6.94 -32.62
N LEU A 126 7.78 6.90 -33.58
CA LEU A 126 8.64 8.01 -34.01
C LEU A 126 8.53 8.21 -35.52
N PRO A 127 8.89 9.42 -36.04
CA PRO A 127 9.01 9.65 -37.47
C PRO A 127 10.10 8.79 -38.13
N GLU A 128 9.92 8.45 -39.39
CA GLU A 128 10.95 7.78 -40.17
C GLU A 128 12.25 8.64 -40.27
N GLY A 129 13.40 7.96 -40.36
CA GLY A 129 14.69 8.62 -40.47
C GLY A 129 15.72 8.12 -39.47
N LYS A 130 16.84 8.85 -39.38
CA LYS A 130 17.85 8.56 -38.35
C LYS A 130 17.37 9.10 -37.02
N ILE A 131 17.21 8.25 -36.06
CA ILE A 131 16.78 8.58 -34.70
C ILE A 131 17.88 8.20 -33.70
N ARG A 132 17.97 9.00 -32.62
CA ARG A 132 18.76 8.68 -31.44
C ARG A 132 17.81 8.24 -30.34
N LEU A 133 17.89 6.96 -29.96
CA LEU A 133 17.06 6.40 -28.90
C LEU A 133 17.89 6.19 -27.64
N SER A 134 17.55 6.87 -26.57
CA SER A 134 18.24 6.82 -25.28
C SER A 134 17.43 6.05 -24.28
N PHE A 135 18.09 5.17 -23.54
CA PHE A 135 17.55 4.36 -22.46
C PHE A 135 18.18 4.78 -21.15
N SER A 136 17.38 5.05 -20.13
CA SER A 136 17.85 5.44 -18.82
C SER A 136 17.04 4.78 -17.71
N TYR A 137 17.71 4.41 -16.63
CA TYR A 137 17.08 3.92 -15.41
C TYR A 137 17.96 4.30 -14.23
N VAL A 138 17.31 4.49 -13.07
CA VAL A 138 18.01 4.89 -11.83
C VAL A 138 18.99 3.82 -11.40
N GLY A 139 20.25 4.21 -11.14
CA GLY A 139 21.30 3.26 -10.76
C GLY A 139 21.91 2.48 -11.93
N TYR A 140 21.64 2.90 -13.17
CA TYR A 140 22.15 2.27 -14.37
C TYR A 140 22.84 3.28 -15.30
N ALA A 141 23.87 2.84 -15.98
CA ALA A 141 24.52 3.61 -17.03
C ALA A 141 23.54 3.84 -18.19
N PRO A 142 23.27 5.09 -18.62
CA PRO A 142 22.39 5.34 -19.74
C PRO A 142 22.99 4.79 -21.02
N ARG A 143 22.15 4.24 -21.89
CA ARG A 143 22.56 3.69 -23.18
C ARG A 143 21.84 4.40 -24.32
N THR A 144 22.57 4.71 -25.38
CA THR A 144 22.02 5.39 -26.57
C THR A 144 22.33 4.57 -27.81
N GLU A 145 21.29 4.36 -28.61
CA GLU A 145 21.40 3.69 -29.92
C GLU A 145 21.00 4.66 -31.03
N ILE A 146 21.72 4.60 -32.15
CA ILE A 146 21.39 5.38 -33.36
C ILE A 146 20.80 4.41 -34.36
N LEU A 147 19.55 4.62 -34.74
CA LEU A 147 18.79 3.72 -35.59
C LEU A 147 18.34 4.45 -36.86
N SER A 148 18.25 3.72 -37.98
CA SER A 148 17.53 4.17 -39.19
C SER A 148 16.14 3.52 -39.15
N LEU A 149 15.13 4.33 -38.90
CA LEU A 149 13.75 3.87 -38.72
C LEU A 149 13.00 4.00 -40.04
N ASP A 150 12.81 2.89 -40.72
CA ASP A 150 12.11 2.77 -42.00
C ASP A 150 10.93 1.78 -41.95
N LYS A 151 10.80 1.06 -40.85
CA LYS A 151 9.76 0.10 -40.53
C LYS A 151 9.59 -0.05 -39.01
N ASP A 152 8.53 -0.70 -38.56
CA ASP A 152 8.36 -1.10 -37.15
C ASP A 152 9.53 -1.99 -36.73
N LEU A 153 10.15 -1.69 -35.57
CA LEU A 153 11.35 -2.35 -35.06
C LEU A 153 11.12 -2.91 -33.67
N SER A 154 11.54 -4.16 -33.45
CA SER A 154 11.64 -4.70 -32.09
C SER A 154 13.08 -4.59 -31.61
N LEU A 155 13.29 -3.94 -30.46
CA LEU A 155 14.62 -3.67 -29.88
C LEU A 155 14.57 -3.92 -28.37
N ASP A 156 15.09 -5.04 -27.93
CA ASP A 156 15.32 -5.31 -26.50
C ASP A 156 16.63 -4.65 -26.07
N MET A 157 16.63 -4.07 -24.85
CA MET A 157 17.76 -3.32 -24.32
C MET A 157 18.13 -3.81 -22.93
N ALA A 158 19.41 -4.16 -22.75
CA ALA A 158 19.97 -4.45 -21.44
C ALA A 158 20.79 -3.26 -20.95
N LEU A 159 20.44 -2.74 -19.74
CA LEU A 159 21.17 -1.66 -19.09
C LEU A 159 22.12 -2.23 -18.04
N THR A 160 23.32 -1.68 -17.97
CA THR A 160 24.35 -2.13 -17.03
C THR A 160 24.21 -1.32 -15.73
N PRO A 161 24.11 -1.99 -14.55
CA PRO A 161 24.16 -1.28 -13.28
C PRO A 161 25.43 -0.43 -13.16
N ASP A 162 25.29 0.81 -12.78
CA ASP A 162 26.43 1.71 -12.56
C ASP A 162 26.80 1.76 -11.09
N ALA A 163 27.84 1.05 -10.71
CA ALA A 163 28.33 1.01 -9.33
C ALA A 163 29.01 2.34 -8.90
N SER A 164 29.30 3.26 -9.83
CA SER A 164 29.89 4.56 -9.50
C SER A 164 28.83 5.56 -9.02
N ILE A 165 27.55 5.28 -9.26
CA ILE A 165 26.42 5.99 -8.67
C ILE A 165 26.14 5.41 -7.27
N THR A 166 27.16 5.45 -6.40
CA THR A 166 27.11 4.90 -5.04
C THR A 166 26.36 5.78 -4.04
N ALA A 167 26.06 6.99 -4.39
CA ALA A 167 25.13 7.82 -3.62
C ALA A 167 23.75 7.55 -4.19
N ALA A 168 22.85 7.07 -3.36
CA ALA A 168 21.47 6.84 -3.73
C ALA A 168 20.91 8.02 -4.53
N GLU A 169 21.03 7.97 -5.85
CA GLU A 169 20.22 8.80 -6.70
C GLU A 169 18.79 8.26 -6.56
N ILE A 170 17.99 8.92 -5.74
CA ILE A 170 16.55 8.68 -5.65
C ILE A 170 15.90 9.39 -6.86
N THR A 171 16.42 9.16 -8.07
CA THR A 171 15.93 9.83 -9.28
C THR A 171 14.71 9.15 -9.89
N GLY A 172 14.38 7.93 -9.48
CA GLY A 172 13.18 7.22 -9.94
C GLY A 172 11.86 7.89 -9.60
N TRP A 173 11.88 8.84 -8.67
CA TRP A 173 10.72 9.64 -8.31
C TRP A 173 10.35 10.69 -9.37
N LYS A 174 11.29 11.14 -10.20
CA LYS A 174 11.01 12.17 -11.20
C LYS A 174 10.03 11.71 -12.27
N GLU A 175 10.13 10.46 -12.71
CA GLU A 175 9.26 9.92 -13.75
C GLU A 175 7.90 9.48 -13.21
N ALA A 176 7.82 8.93 -12.00
CA ALA A 176 6.55 8.63 -11.38
C ALA A 176 5.87 9.86 -10.75
N GLY A 177 6.60 10.71 -10.05
CA GLY A 177 6.05 11.89 -9.37
C GLY A 177 5.62 12.98 -10.35
N ILE A 178 6.54 13.55 -11.11
CA ILE A 178 6.29 14.70 -11.98
C ILE A 178 5.93 14.26 -13.39
N GLY A 179 6.63 13.27 -13.94
CA GLY A 179 6.40 12.75 -15.29
C GLY A 179 5.03 12.10 -15.47
N ALA A 180 4.50 11.40 -14.45
CA ALA A 180 3.18 10.79 -14.53
C ALA A 180 2.06 11.84 -14.58
N VAL A 181 1.00 11.54 -15.33
CA VAL A 181 -0.21 12.38 -15.37
C VAL A 181 -0.99 12.25 -14.06
N GLY A 182 -0.98 11.05 -13.48
CA GLY A 182 -1.62 10.76 -12.20
C GLY A 182 -1.02 11.57 -11.04
N LEU A 183 -1.87 12.08 -10.17
CA LEU A 183 -1.53 12.78 -8.95
C LEU A 183 -1.57 11.81 -7.77
N GLY A 184 -0.66 11.97 -6.79
CA GLY A 184 -0.66 11.13 -5.58
C GLY A 184 -0.11 9.71 -5.79
N SER A 185 0.55 9.42 -6.90
CA SER A 185 1.31 8.18 -7.08
C SER A 185 2.74 8.35 -6.59
N GLN A 186 3.22 7.41 -5.79
CA GLN A 186 4.57 7.41 -5.24
C GLN A 186 5.18 6.02 -5.35
N GLU A 187 6.45 5.96 -5.75
CA GLU A 187 7.21 4.72 -5.84
C GLU A 187 8.30 4.72 -4.78
N ILE A 188 8.48 3.62 -4.08
CA ILE A 188 9.60 3.42 -3.17
C ILE A 188 10.53 2.37 -3.77
N PRO A 189 11.78 2.76 -4.12
CA PRO A 189 12.79 1.83 -4.57
C PRO A 189 13.18 0.82 -3.48
N GLN A 190 13.51 -0.40 -3.87
CA GLN A 190 14.00 -1.44 -2.96
C GLN A 190 15.18 -0.98 -2.10
N THR A 191 16.09 -0.18 -2.66
CA THR A 191 17.26 0.35 -1.94
C THR A 191 16.90 1.23 -0.76
N VAL A 192 15.79 1.98 -0.84
CA VAL A 192 15.28 2.81 0.26
C VAL A 192 14.69 1.92 1.35
N ILE A 193 13.93 0.89 0.97
CA ILE A 193 13.34 -0.05 1.93
C ILE A 193 14.42 -0.77 2.72
N GLN A 194 15.43 -1.29 2.03
CA GLN A 194 16.55 -2.03 2.65
C GLN A 194 17.44 -1.17 3.54
N ARG A 195 17.45 0.16 3.36
CA ARG A 195 18.20 1.12 4.19
C ARG A 195 17.36 1.72 5.31
N ALA A 196 16.04 1.62 5.25
CA ALA A 196 15.15 2.17 6.27
C ALA A 196 15.53 1.65 7.67
N PRO A 197 15.37 2.47 8.73
CA PRO A 197 15.62 2.02 10.09
C PRO A 197 14.80 0.79 10.43
N MET A 198 15.45 -0.18 11.07
CA MET A 198 14.93 -1.50 11.33
C MET A 198 14.22 -1.59 12.67
N LEU A 199 13.14 -2.35 12.73
CA LEU A 199 12.57 -2.82 13.99
C LEU A 199 13.03 -4.26 14.22
N PHE A 200 13.69 -4.54 15.34
CA PHE A 200 14.25 -5.84 15.69
C PHE A 200 15.21 -6.45 14.63
N GLY A 201 15.89 -5.61 13.87
CA GLY A 201 16.80 -6.05 12.82
C GLY A 201 16.14 -6.31 11.47
N GLU A 202 14.86 -5.96 11.31
CA GLU A 202 14.14 -6.12 10.07
C GLU A 202 13.63 -4.78 9.53
N ALA A 203 13.95 -4.50 8.27
CA ALA A 203 13.32 -3.42 7.50
C ALA A 203 11.90 -3.86 7.09
N ASP A 204 10.97 -2.91 7.02
CA ASP A 204 9.56 -3.22 6.72
C ASP A 204 9.04 -2.37 5.57
N VAL A 205 8.39 -3.05 4.62
CA VAL A 205 7.87 -2.47 3.40
C VAL A 205 6.75 -1.46 3.68
N LEU A 206 5.75 -1.82 4.47
CA LEU A 206 4.62 -0.92 4.77
C LEU A 206 5.03 0.21 5.71
N LYS A 207 5.97 0.00 6.64
CA LYS A 207 6.51 1.08 7.48
C LYS A 207 7.25 2.12 6.66
N SER A 208 7.91 1.73 5.57
CA SER A 208 8.55 2.68 4.66
C SER A 208 7.52 3.60 4.00
N LEU A 209 6.31 3.08 3.68
CA LEU A 209 5.20 3.89 3.18
C LEU A 209 4.69 4.89 4.22
N GLN A 210 4.75 4.55 5.52
CA GLN A 210 4.31 5.45 6.59
C GLN A 210 5.15 6.72 6.70
N LEU A 211 6.34 6.79 6.10
CA LEU A 211 7.17 7.99 6.05
C LEU A 211 6.69 9.00 5.00
N LEU A 212 5.79 8.59 4.11
CA LEU A 212 5.25 9.42 3.05
C LEU A 212 4.12 10.34 3.55
N PRO A 213 3.86 11.48 2.85
CA PRO A 213 2.76 12.34 3.21
C PRO A 213 1.41 11.66 2.95
N GLY A 214 0.42 11.92 3.82
CA GLY A 214 -0.93 11.36 3.72
C GLY A 214 -1.06 9.90 4.18
N VAL A 215 0.03 9.24 4.58
CA VAL A 215 0.03 7.86 5.09
C VAL A 215 0.25 7.85 6.60
N GLN A 216 -0.63 7.23 7.35
CA GLN A 216 -0.58 7.18 8.82
C GLN A 216 -0.47 5.73 9.29
N ALA A 217 0.26 5.50 10.38
CA ALA A 217 0.27 4.21 11.07
C ALA A 217 -1.02 4.02 11.88
N GLY A 218 -1.44 2.78 12.08
CA GLY A 218 -2.54 2.44 12.98
C GLY A 218 -2.21 2.82 14.43
N TYR A 219 -1.16 2.22 14.98
CA TYR A 219 -0.59 2.54 16.30
C TYR A 219 0.95 2.57 16.20
N SER A 220 1.63 2.96 17.28
CA SER A 220 3.10 3.07 17.28
C SER A 220 3.74 1.70 17.06
N GLY A 221 4.62 1.63 16.05
CA GLY A 221 5.29 0.37 15.66
C GLY A 221 4.51 -0.54 14.73
N SER A 222 3.21 -0.27 14.47
CA SER A 222 2.40 -1.04 13.52
C SER A 222 2.86 -0.83 12.08
N SER A 223 2.78 -1.89 11.26
CA SER A 223 2.91 -1.83 9.80
C SER A 223 1.61 -1.45 9.09
N GLY A 224 0.48 -1.43 9.80
CA GLY A 224 -0.80 -0.99 9.25
C GLY A 224 -0.79 0.42 8.70
N ILE A 225 -1.54 0.65 7.65
CA ILE A 225 -1.60 1.94 6.95
C ILE A 225 -3.02 2.48 6.88
N ASN A 226 -3.16 3.77 7.17
CA ASN A 226 -4.39 4.55 7.00
C ASN A 226 -4.07 5.73 6.07
N ILE A 227 -4.80 5.87 4.97
CA ILE A 227 -4.43 6.82 3.93
C ILE A 227 -5.56 7.79 3.67
N ARG A 228 -5.25 9.11 3.79
CA ARG A 228 -6.18 10.21 3.53
C ARG A 228 -7.54 10.01 4.21
N GLY A 229 -7.52 9.66 5.51
CA GLY A 229 -8.70 9.47 6.33
C GLY A 229 -9.48 8.19 6.08
N GLY A 230 -8.95 7.27 5.28
CA GLY A 230 -9.51 5.94 5.10
C GLY A 230 -9.08 4.95 6.18
N GLY A 231 -9.88 3.92 6.39
CA GLY A 231 -9.59 2.79 7.28
C GLY A 231 -8.64 1.75 6.66
N PRO A 232 -8.20 0.73 7.42
CA PRO A 232 -7.33 -0.32 6.92
C PRO A 232 -7.93 -1.10 5.74
N ASP A 233 -9.23 -1.38 5.79
CA ASP A 233 -9.97 -2.12 4.77
C ASP A 233 -10.26 -1.32 3.49
N GLU A 234 -10.07 0.00 3.55
CA GLU A 234 -10.23 0.87 2.39
C GLU A 234 -8.96 0.91 1.50
N ASN A 235 -7.89 0.22 1.88
CA ASN A 235 -6.65 0.11 1.12
C ASN A 235 -6.60 -1.23 0.37
N LEU A 236 -6.29 -1.19 -0.92
CA LEU A 236 -6.05 -2.37 -1.73
C LEU A 236 -4.57 -2.74 -1.68
N LEU A 237 -4.25 -3.82 -0.98
CA LEU A 237 -2.90 -4.38 -0.97
C LEU A 237 -2.78 -5.44 -2.06
N LEU A 238 -1.82 -5.28 -2.96
CA LEU A 238 -1.58 -6.19 -4.07
C LEU A 238 -0.18 -6.78 -4.01
N LEU A 239 -0.09 -8.10 -4.17
CA LEU A 239 1.14 -8.83 -4.40
C LEU A 239 1.15 -9.32 -5.85
N ASP A 240 2.06 -8.81 -6.68
CA ASP A 240 2.09 -9.07 -8.13
C ASP A 240 0.75 -8.82 -8.85
N GLY A 241 -0.06 -7.87 -8.34
CA GLY A 241 -1.37 -7.53 -8.86
C GLY A 241 -2.53 -8.39 -8.32
N ILE A 242 -2.29 -9.28 -7.37
CA ILE A 242 -3.28 -10.15 -6.72
C ILE A 242 -3.58 -9.62 -5.33
N PRO A 243 -4.85 -9.46 -4.91
CA PRO A 243 -5.21 -8.93 -3.60
C PRO A 243 -4.73 -9.82 -2.44
N ILE A 244 -4.27 -9.15 -1.36
CA ILE A 244 -3.99 -9.74 -0.05
C ILE A 244 -4.91 -9.08 0.98
N TYR A 245 -5.57 -9.88 1.84
CA TYR A 245 -6.56 -9.38 2.79
C TYR A 245 -5.97 -8.86 4.09
N ASN A 246 -4.96 -9.54 4.64
CA ASN A 246 -4.22 -9.07 5.81
C ASN A 246 -2.74 -8.92 5.44
N GLY A 247 -2.24 -7.71 5.52
CA GLY A 247 -0.85 -7.38 5.17
C GLY A 247 0.14 -7.50 6.33
N GLU A 248 -0.23 -8.13 7.47
CA GLU A 248 0.52 -7.98 8.71
C GLU A 248 0.77 -9.30 9.44
N HIS A 249 1.97 -9.40 10.05
CA HIS A 249 2.39 -10.43 11.00
C HIS A 249 2.61 -9.86 12.40
N LEU A 250 2.70 -10.71 13.41
CA LEU A 250 3.02 -10.38 14.81
C LEU A 250 2.12 -9.26 15.34
N LEU A 251 0.79 -9.43 15.19
CA LEU A 251 -0.21 -8.44 15.61
C LEU A 251 0.04 -7.05 15.02
N GLY A 252 0.53 -6.98 13.78
CA GLY A 252 0.78 -5.73 13.07
C GLY A 252 2.20 -5.18 13.19
N LEU A 253 3.13 -5.87 13.84
CA LEU A 253 4.51 -5.37 13.97
C LEU A 253 5.35 -5.53 12.70
N PHE A 254 5.02 -6.46 11.80
CA PHE A 254 5.70 -6.67 10.53
C PHE A 254 4.72 -6.81 9.40
N SER A 255 5.11 -6.36 8.20
CA SER A 255 4.35 -6.64 6.99
C SER A 255 4.61 -8.05 6.47
N VAL A 256 3.68 -8.57 5.68
CA VAL A 256 3.82 -9.86 4.97
C VAL A 256 4.85 -9.81 3.83
N PHE A 257 5.33 -8.63 3.46
CA PHE A 257 6.26 -8.44 2.36
C PHE A 257 7.71 -8.50 2.85
N ALA A 258 8.43 -9.54 2.48
CA ALA A 258 9.86 -9.65 2.76
C ALA A 258 10.65 -8.70 1.83
N PRO A 259 11.42 -7.72 2.37
CA PRO A 259 12.11 -6.72 1.55
C PRO A 259 13.04 -7.29 0.48
N GLU A 260 13.61 -8.46 0.73
CA GLU A 260 14.52 -9.14 -0.18
C GLU A 260 13.84 -9.65 -1.46
N SER A 261 12.54 -9.95 -1.36
CA SER A 261 11.73 -10.45 -2.48
C SER A 261 11.04 -9.34 -3.26
N VAL A 262 11.06 -8.09 -2.76
CA VAL A 262 10.34 -6.97 -3.37
C VAL A 262 11.22 -6.24 -4.37
N LYS A 263 10.74 -6.12 -5.61
CA LYS A 263 11.35 -5.38 -6.71
C LYS A 263 10.94 -3.90 -6.71
N LYS A 264 9.64 -3.66 -6.52
CA LYS A 264 9.05 -2.31 -6.60
C LYS A 264 7.79 -2.22 -5.76
N ILE A 265 7.58 -1.05 -5.18
CA ILE A 265 6.31 -0.70 -4.52
C ILE A 265 5.79 0.58 -5.14
N THR A 266 4.53 0.57 -5.52
CA THR A 266 3.82 1.76 -5.98
C THR A 266 2.60 2.01 -5.09
N LEU A 267 2.54 3.20 -4.50
CA LEU A 267 1.40 3.68 -3.73
C LEU A 267 0.59 4.67 -4.57
N TYR A 268 -0.71 4.43 -4.71
CA TYR A 268 -1.67 5.35 -5.30
C TYR A 268 -2.59 5.89 -4.21
N LYS A 269 -2.58 7.20 -3.96
CA LYS A 269 -3.41 7.91 -2.96
C LYS A 269 -4.54 8.72 -3.61
N SER A 270 -4.44 9.00 -4.90
CA SER A 270 -5.45 9.66 -5.73
C SER A 270 -5.20 9.38 -7.20
N SER A 271 -6.02 9.94 -8.09
CA SER A 271 -5.93 9.72 -9.54
C SER A 271 -5.68 8.26 -9.89
N PHE A 272 -6.48 7.39 -9.27
CA PHE A 272 -6.31 5.95 -9.41
C PHE A 272 -6.42 5.54 -10.87
N PRO A 273 -5.46 4.78 -11.42
CA PRO A 273 -5.62 4.16 -12.72
C PRO A 273 -6.95 3.39 -12.81
N ALA A 274 -7.63 3.47 -13.94
CA ALA A 274 -8.97 2.90 -14.09
C ALA A 274 -9.00 1.38 -13.90
N ARG A 275 -7.87 0.70 -14.04
CA ARG A 275 -7.73 -0.75 -13.78
C ARG A 275 -8.01 -1.18 -12.34
N PHE A 276 -7.87 -0.28 -11.35
CA PHE A 276 -8.06 -0.63 -9.95
C PHE A 276 -9.49 -0.32 -9.49
N GLY A 277 -10.10 -1.23 -8.76
CA GLY A 277 -11.43 -1.11 -8.17
C GLY A 277 -11.50 -1.75 -6.78
N GLY A 278 -12.68 -1.73 -6.17
CA GLY A 278 -13.00 -2.48 -4.96
C GLY A 278 -12.51 -1.88 -3.64
N ARG A 279 -11.83 -0.71 -3.64
CA ARG A 279 -11.39 0.00 -2.42
C ARG A 279 -11.48 1.51 -2.61
N THR A 280 -11.61 2.25 -1.49
CA THR A 280 -11.94 3.68 -1.51
C THR A 280 -10.82 4.60 -1.02
N ALA A 281 -9.72 4.10 -0.43
CA ALA A 281 -8.67 4.95 0.13
C ALA A 281 -7.38 4.96 -0.67
N SER A 282 -6.83 3.80 -0.98
CA SER A 282 -5.56 3.69 -1.69
C SER A 282 -5.36 2.35 -2.39
N VAL A 283 -4.31 2.29 -3.23
CA VAL A 283 -3.78 1.03 -3.77
C VAL A 283 -2.29 0.97 -3.49
N VAL A 284 -1.83 -0.14 -2.92
CA VAL A 284 -0.42 -0.48 -2.73
C VAL A 284 -0.11 -1.67 -3.62
N ASP A 285 0.60 -1.45 -4.72
CA ASP A 285 1.00 -2.49 -5.67
C ASP A 285 2.45 -2.90 -5.40
N VAL A 286 2.64 -4.08 -4.82
CA VAL A 286 3.95 -4.66 -4.50
C VAL A 286 4.31 -5.68 -5.57
N ARG A 287 5.43 -5.42 -6.26
CA ARG A 287 5.97 -6.32 -7.30
C ARG A 287 7.15 -7.09 -6.74
N MET A 288 7.15 -8.40 -6.95
CA MET A 288 8.18 -9.32 -6.51
C MET A 288 9.25 -9.53 -7.59
N ASN A 289 10.47 -9.89 -7.19
CA ASN A 289 11.55 -10.26 -8.09
C ASN A 289 11.12 -11.39 -9.05
N ASP A 290 11.57 -11.32 -10.31
CA ASP A 290 11.24 -12.31 -11.33
C ASP A 290 12.28 -13.45 -11.39
N GLY A 291 13.39 -13.31 -10.65
CA GLY A 291 14.50 -14.24 -10.59
C GLY A 291 15.61 -13.93 -11.60
N ASN A 292 16.85 -14.19 -11.20
CA ASN A 292 18.05 -13.91 -11.96
C ASN A 292 18.19 -14.91 -13.15
N ALA A 293 18.42 -14.40 -14.35
CA ALA A 293 18.61 -15.21 -15.55
C ALA A 293 20.07 -15.59 -15.82
N GLU A 294 21.03 -14.82 -15.24
CA GLU A 294 22.45 -14.94 -15.54
C GLU A 294 23.17 -15.93 -14.63
N GLY A 295 22.69 -16.14 -13.40
CA GLY A 295 23.32 -17.04 -12.45
C GLY A 295 22.51 -17.31 -11.20
N LEU A 296 22.99 -18.27 -10.40
CA LEU A 296 22.42 -18.56 -9.11
C LEU A 296 22.90 -17.52 -8.11
N HIS A 297 21.96 -16.78 -7.54
CA HIS A 297 22.18 -15.78 -6.50
C HIS A 297 21.33 -16.08 -5.30
N GLY A 298 21.77 -15.65 -4.15
CA GLY A 298 21.01 -15.85 -2.96
C GLY A 298 21.62 -15.12 -1.77
N GLY A 299 20.97 -15.29 -0.64
CA GLY A 299 21.45 -14.73 0.60
C GLY A 299 20.60 -15.15 1.78
N PHE A 300 21.14 -14.86 2.94
CA PHE A 300 20.40 -15.04 4.18
C PHE A 300 20.63 -13.83 5.09
N THR A 301 19.65 -13.57 5.91
CA THR A 301 19.69 -12.54 6.96
C THR A 301 19.32 -13.20 8.28
N VAL A 302 20.17 -13.05 9.28
CA VAL A 302 19.89 -13.40 10.66
C VAL A 302 19.62 -12.10 11.41
N GLY A 303 18.39 -11.93 11.84
CA GLY A 303 17.94 -10.78 12.61
C GLY A 303 17.81 -11.08 14.10
N LEU A 304 17.34 -10.10 14.87
CA LEU A 304 17.12 -10.28 16.30
C LEU A 304 15.89 -11.17 16.59
N LEU A 305 14.84 -11.08 15.77
CA LEU A 305 13.62 -11.87 15.92
C LEU A 305 13.31 -12.74 14.72
N THR A 306 13.82 -12.43 13.52
CA THR A 306 13.48 -13.12 12.29
C THR A 306 14.70 -13.55 11.52
N ASP A 307 14.64 -14.76 10.96
CA ASP A 307 15.58 -15.22 9.94
C ASP A 307 14.93 -15.21 8.57
N LYS A 308 15.71 -14.86 7.56
CA LYS A 308 15.29 -14.84 6.17
C LYS A 308 16.34 -15.49 5.29
N ALA A 309 15.84 -16.16 4.24
CA ALA A 309 16.69 -16.67 3.18
C ALA A 309 16.02 -16.41 1.84
N HIS A 310 16.81 -16.04 0.83
CA HIS A 310 16.35 -15.94 -0.54
C HIS A 310 17.30 -16.65 -1.48
N LEU A 311 16.73 -17.19 -2.54
CA LEU A 311 17.47 -17.88 -3.59
C LEU A 311 16.80 -17.62 -4.93
N GLU A 312 17.56 -17.24 -5.93
CA GLU A 312 17.06 -16.98 -7.26
C GLU A 312 18.07 -17.42 -8.33
N GLY A 313 17.60 -17.77 -9.50
CA GLY A 313 18.48 -18.20 -10.57
C GLY A 313 17.79 -18.78 -11.78
N PRO A 314 18.55 -19.18 -12.81
CA PRO A 314 18.01 -19.82 -13.98
C PRO A 314 17.73 -21.31 -13.75
N ILE A 315 16.65 -21.80 -14.36
CA ILE A 315 16.34 -23.22 -14.54
C ILE A 315 16.43 -23.50 -16.04
N GLY A 316 17.63 -23.74 -16.54
CA GLY A 316 17.90 -23.80 -18.00
C GLY A 316 17.76 -22.40 -18.64
N GLY A 317 17.94 -22.30 -19.96
CA GLY A 317 18.13 -21.03 -20.67
C GLY A 317 16.91 -20.09 -20.79
N LYS A 318 15.73 -20.51 -20.38
CA LYS A 318 14.48 -19.72 -20.59
C LYS A 318 13.60 -19.59 -19.35
N THR A 319 14.00 -20.15 -18.24
CA THR A 319 13.19 -20.17 -17.01
C THR A 319 14.01 -19.61 -15.87
N THR A 320 13.43 -18.71 -15.09
CA THR A 320 13.99 -18.19 -13.84
C THR A 320 13.11 -18.55 -12.66
N PHE A 321 13.70 -18.61 -11.48
CA PHE A 321 12.96 -18.75 -10.24
C PHE A 321 13.46 -17.75 -9.21
N SER A 322 12.56 -17.37 -8.28
CA SER A 322 12.86 -16.63 -7.05
C SER A 322 12.11 -17.29 -5.91
N LEU A 323 12.82 -17.57 -4.82
CA LEU A 323 12.28 -18.19 -3.61
C LEU A 323 12.78 -17.42 -2.39
N THR A 324 11.88 -16.99 -1.55
CA THR A 324 12.19 -16.31 -0.29
C THR A 324 11.40 -16.94 0.84
N GLY A 325 12.06 -17.23 1.94
CA GLY A 325 11.45 -17.71 3.18
C GLY A 325 11.82 -16.82 4.36
N ARG A 326 10.90 -16.64 5.29
CA ARG A 326 11.09 -15.92 6.55
C ARG A 326 10.45 -16.70 7.69
N VAL A 327 11.09 -16.69 8.86
CA VAL A 327 10.61 -17.36 10.06
C VAL A 327 10.96 -16.54 11.31
N LEU A 328 10.06 -16.56 12.30
CA LEU A 328 10.29 -15.95 13.61
C LEU A 328 11.08 -16.88 14.52
N HIS A 329 12.10 -16.39 15.21
CA HIS A 329 12.84 -17.08 16.26
C HIS A 329 12.02 -17.22 17.55
N THR A 330 11.56 -18.40 17.89
CA THR A 330 10.77 -18.62 19.10
C THR A 330 11.57 -18.43 20.39
N GLY A 331 12.82 -18.89 20.46
CA GLY A 331 13.65 -18.80 21.66
C GLY A 331 14.07 -17.37 22.04
N LEU A 332 14.36 -16.52 21.06
CA LEU A 332 14.66 -15.10 21.30
C LEU A 332 13.41 -14.30 21.65
N VAL A 333 12.25 -14.65 21.10
CA VAL A 333 10.97 -14.07 21.52
C VAL A 333 10.72 -14.30 22.99
N GLU A 334 11.02 -15.48 23.49
CA GLU A 334 10.87 -15.83 24.91
C GLU A 334 11.84 -15.05 25.81
N LEU A 335 13.12 -14.97 25.39
CA LEU A 335 14.18 -14.28 26.13
C LEU A 335 13.98 -12.75 26.17
N ILE A 336 13.63 -12.15 25.06
CA ILE A 336 13.52 -10.70 24.89
C ILE A 336 12.08 -10.24 25.07
N GLY A 337 11.13 -11.03 24.59
CA GLY A 337 9.72 -10.66 24.55
C GLY A 337 9.03 -10.70 25.91
N ARG A 338 9.38 -11.66 26.79
CA ARG A 338 8.78 -11.73 28.14
C ARG A 338 8.99 -10.44 28.96
N PRO A 339 10.20 -9.87 29.05
CA PRO A 339 10.42 -8.61 29.77
C PRO A 339 9.69 -7.43 29.13
N MET A 340 9.34 -7.53 27.83
CA MET A 340 8.67 -6.48 27.05
C MET A 340 7.16 -6.66 26.97
N GLY A 341 6.60 -7.68 27.63
CA GLY A 341 5.17 -8.00 27.54
C GLY A 341 4.73 -8.58 26.20
N LEU A 342 5.66 -9.01 25.35
CA LEU A 342 5.33 -9.72 24.12
C LEU A 342 4.91 -11.16 24.44
N PRO A 343 3.95 -11.73 23.71
CA PRO A 343 3.48 -13.10 23.96
C PRO A 343 4.60 -14.11 23.75
N ALA A 344 4.91 -14.90 24.78
CA ALA A 344 6.00 -15.88 24.76
C ALA A 344 5.81 -17.02 23.74
N ASN A 345 4.57 -17.32 23.35
CA ASN A 345 4.21 -18.42 22.44
C ASN A 345 3.69 -17.90 21.10
N TYR A 346 4.45 -17.01 20.48
CA TYR A 346 4.14 -16.51 19.15
C TYR A 346 5.08 -17.10 18.11
N PHE A 347 4.53 -17.49 16.96
CA PHE A 347 5.29 -18.00 15.82
C PHE A 347 4.67 -17.55 14.52
N PHE A 348 5.48 -17.08 13.58
CA PHE A 348 5.05 -16.89 12.19
C PHE A 348 6.12 -17.32 11.20
N TYR A 349 5.67 -17.60 10.00
CA TYR A 349 6.52 -17.81 8.84
C TYR A 349 5.82 -17.33 7.58
N ASP A 350 6.60 -17.03 6.55
CA ASP A 350 6.11 -16.86 5.20
C ASP A 350 7.09 -17.38 4.15
N VAL A 351 6.52 -17.73 2.99
CA VAL A 351 7.24 -18.22 1.83
C VAL A 351 6.69 -17.53 0.60
N HIS A 352 7.59 -16.96 -0.19
CA HIS A 352 7.30 -16.40 -1.51
C HIS A 352 8.05 -17.24 -2.55
N ALA A 353 7.35 -17.67 -3.60
CA ALA A 353 7.96 -18.39 -4.71
C ALA A 353 7.44 -17.85 -6.03
N LYS A 354 8.31 -17.70 -7.02
CA LYS A 354 7.96 -17.23 -8.35
C LYS A 354 8.79 -17.98 -9.37
N VAL A 355 8.15 -18.40 -10.45
CA VAL A 355 8.82 -19.05 -11.59
C VAL A 355 8.34 -18.36 -12.86
N SER A 356 9.27 -17.84 -13.65
CA SER A 356 8.99 -17.15 -14.90
C SER A 356 9.65 -17.89 -16.07
N ARG A 357 8.89 -18.15 -17.15
CA ARG A 357 9.37 -18.85 -18.32
C ARG A 357 9.06 -18.06 -19.59
N LYS A 358 10.11 -17.76 -20.37
CA LYS A 358 9.98 -17.22 -21.73
C LYS A 358 9.60 -18.37 -22.67
N LEU A 359 8.33 -18.44 -23.08
CA LEU A 359 7.83 -19.45 -24.03
C LEU A 359 8.25 -19.09 -25.45
N SER A 360 8.18 -17.81 -25.80
CA SER A 360 8.60 -17.22 -27.06
C SER A 360 9.14 -15.79 -26.83
N PRO A 361 9.69 -15.11 -27.86
CA PRO A 361 10.03 -13.69 -27.74
C PRO A 361 8.83 -12.78 -27.39
N LYS A 362 7.60 -13.26 -27.61
CA LYS A 362 6.36 -12.55 -27.38
C LYS A 362 5.59 -13.02 -26.13
N ASP A 363 5.98 -14.14 -25.55
CA ASP A 363 5.21 -14.83 -24.54
C ASP A 363 6.04 -15.13 -23.30
N ILE A 364 5.57 -14.64 -22.14
CA ILE A 364 6.14 -14.96 -20.84
C ILE A 364 5.03 -15.51 -19.96
N LEU A 365 5.24 -16.70 -19.40
CA LEU A 365 4.37 -17.32 -18.42
C LEU A 365 5.03 -17.26 -17.05
N THR A 366 4.32 -16.74 -16.04
CA THR A 366 4.81 -16.62 -14.67
C THR A 366 3.83 -17.28 -13.71
N ALA A 367 4.33 -18.17 -12.86
CA ALA A 367 3.60 -18.71 -11.71
C ALA A 367 4.15 -18.08 -10.45
N SER A 368 3.25 -17.60 -9.57
CA SER A 368 3.58 -17.00 -8.28
C SER A 368 2.82 -17.68 -7.15
N PHE A 369 3.48 -17.81 -6.01
CA PHE A 369 2.93 -18.41 -4.80
C PHE A 369 3.38 -17.60 -3.60
N TYR A 370 2.46 -17.35 -2.68
CA TYR A 370 2.72 -16.84 -1.35
C TYR A 370 1.92 -17.62 -0.32
N HIS A 371 2.55 -17.96 0.78
CA HIS A 371 1.88 -18.50 1.97
C HIS A 371 2.53 -17.95 3.22
N GLY A 372 1.72 -17.33 4.08
CA GLY A 372 2.14 -16.83 5.38
C GLY A 372 1.15 -17.21 6.45
N ARG A 373 1.63 -17.59 7.63
CA ARG A 373 0.79 -17.99 8.76
C ARG A 373 1.39 -17.53 10.08
N ASP A 374 0.51 -17.04 10.94
CA ASP A 374 0.77 -16.66 12.32
C ASP A 374 0.06 -17.59 13.27
N ARG A 375 0.67 -17.85 14.40
CA ARG A 375 0.11 -18.61 15.52
C ARG A 375 0.47 -17.94 16.83
N PHE A 376 -0.53 -17.65 17.61
CA PHE A 376 -0.41 -17.14 18.97
C PHE A 376 -1.04 -18.12 19.95
N ARG A 377 -0.36 -18.40 21.07
CA ARG A 377 -0.88 -19.21 22.14
C ARG A 377 -0.52 -18.58 23.47
N GLN A 378 -1.52 -18.45 24.33
CA GLN A 378 -1.34 -18.05 25.71
C GLN A 378 -2.08 -19.03 26.60
N GLY A 379 -1.43 -19.51 27.64
CA GLY A 379 -2.04 -20.27 28.69
C GLY A 379 -1.80 -19.58 30.02
N GLU A 380 -2.80 -19.56 30.87
CA GLU A 380 -2.70 -19.11 32.23
C GLU A 380 -3.23 -20.26 33.10
N ASP A 381 -2.44 -20.70 34.04
CA ASP A 381 -2.77 -21.69 35.02
C ASP A 381 -2.68 -21.04 36.39
N ARG A 382 -3.82 -20.93 37.07
CA ARG A 382 -3.90 -20.34 38.40
C ARG A 382 -4.27 -21.43 39.39
N TYR A 383 -3.32 -21.74 40.24
CA TYR A 383 -3.51 -22.70 41.30
C TYR A 383 -3.88 -21.95 42.57
N ASN A 384 -5.04 -22.29 43.12
CA ASN A 384 -5.53 -21.76 44.38
C ASN A 384 -5.83 -22.92 45.35
N VAL A 385 -5.53 -22.72 46.62
CA VAL A 385 -5.87 -23.65 47.71
C VAL A 385 -6.78 -22.91 48.66
N TYR A 386 -7.96 -23.47 48.81
CA TYR A 386 -8.95 -22.92 49.73
C TYR A 386 -9.12 -23.90 50.91
N ARG A 387 -9.10 -23.40 52.14
CA ARG A 387 -9.36 -24.21 53.32
C ARG A 387 -10.85 -24.19 53.64
N TYR A 388 -11.46 -25.36 53.69
CA TYR A 388 -12.84 -25.58 54.07
C TYR A 388 -12.89 -26.44 55.31
N TYR A 389 -14.08 -26.58 55.92
CA TYR A 389 -14.35 -27.43 57.06
C TYR A 389 -15.50 -28.36 56.71
N ASP A 390 -15.42 -29.63 57.04
CA ASP A 390 -16.46 -30.61 56.87
C ASP A 390 -17.60 -30.43 57.90
N GLU A 391 -18.58 -31.26 57.85
CA GLU A 391 -19.73 -31.24 58.79
C GLU A 391 -19.29 -31.47 60.27
N ASN A 392 -18.10 -32.00 60.50
CA ASN A 392 -17.52 -32.24 61.82
C ASN A 392 -16.51 -31.15 62.21
N TYR A 393 -16.44 -30.04 61.46
CA TYR A 393 -15.45 -28.95 61.63
C TYR A 393 -14.01 -29.42 61.47
N ALA A 394 -13.75 -30.54 60.75
CA ALA A 394 -12.40 -30.93 60.42
C ALA A 394 -11.95 -30.15 59.14
N PRO A 395 -10.77 -29.53 59.19
CA PRO A 395 -10.26 -28.71 58.02
C PRO A 395 -9.85 -29.67 56.91
N TYR A 396 -10.22 -29.31 55.69
CA TYR A 396 -9.70 -29.92 54.47
C TYR A 396 -9.34 -28.84 53.45
N ASP A 397 -8.35 -29.14 52.59
CA ASP A 397 -7.92 -28.27 51.55
C ASP A 397 -8.58 -28.64 50.23
N ARG A 398 -9.22 -27.65 49.60
CA ARG A 398 -9.77 -27.72 48.24
C ARG A 398 -8.83 -27.05 47.29
N TYR A 399 -8.37 -27.80 46.31
CA TYR A 399 -7.46 -27.38 45.31
C TYR A 399 -8.25 -26.98 44.05
N VAL A 400 -8.04 -25.78 43.55
CA VAL A 400 -8.70 -25.27 42.32
C VAL A 400 -7.64 -24.85 41.34
N ASP A 401 -7.53 -25.57 40.23
CA ASP A 401 -6.73 -25.19 39.07
C ASP A 401 -7.64 -24.53 38.04
N ASP A 402 -7.54 -23.21 37.89
CA ASP A 402 -8.23 -22.43 36.84
C ASP A 402 -7.29 -22.32 35.63
N LEU A 403 -7.58 -23.12 34.60
CA LEU A 403 -6.82 -23.21 33.38
C LEU A 403 -7.50 -22.38 32.30
N ARG A 404 -6.82 -21.34 31.81
CA ARG A 404 -7.29 -20.54 30.70
C ARG A 404 -6.36 -20.68 29.53
N THR A 405 -6.88 -21.06 28.39
CA THR A 405 -6.12 -21.15 27.15
C THR A 405 -6.68 -20.18 26.12
N TYR A 406 -5.80 -19.48 25.46
CA TYR A 406 -6.12 -18.56 24.39
C TYR A 406 -5.24 -18.87 23.19
N ARG A 407 -5.85 -19.11 22.03
CA ARG A 407 -5.14 -19.40 20.79
C ARG A 407 -5.72 -18.56 19.68
N MET A 408 -4.84 -18.00 18.85
CA MET A 408 -5.21 -17.36 17.59
C MET A 408 -4.32 -17.89 16.48
N ASP A 409 -4.90 -18.07 15.30
CA ASP A 409 -4.15 -18.34 14.09
C ASP A 409 -4.76 -17.60 12.90
N TRP A 410 -3.90 -17.08 12.02
CA TRP A 410 -4.34 -16.43 10.81
C TRP A 410 -3.28 -16.54 9.73
N GLY A 411 -3.67 -16.27 8.48
CA GLY A 411 -2.73 -16.26 7.37
C GLY A 411 -3.37 -16.10 6.02
N ASN A 412 -2.52 -15.76 5.05
CA ASN A 412 -2.89 -15.63 3.65
C ASN A 412 -2.24 -16.74 2.82
N THR A 413 -2.91 -17.12 1.74
CA THR A 413 -2.34 -17.91 0.67
C THR A 413 -2.71 -17.27 -0.64
N VAL A 414 -1.73 -17.06 -1.52
CA VAL A 414 -1.93 -16.49 -2.86
C VAL A 414 -1.28 -17.40 -3.89
N VAL A 415 -2.02 -17.72 -4.95
CA VAL A 415 -1.53 -18.46 -6.11
C VAL A 415 -1.91 -17.67 -7.35
N GLY A 416 -0.95 -17.46 -8.23
CA GLY A 416 -1.18 -16.75 -9.48
C GLY A 416 -0.50 -17.42 -10.67
N LEU A 417 -1.19 -17.41 -11.81
CA LEU A 417 -0.65 -17.76 -13.11
C LEU A 417 -0.87 -16.59 -14.05
N ARG A 418 0.20 -16.01 -14.55
CA ARG A 418 0.18 -14.83 -15.41
C ARG A 418 0.80 -15.11 -16.75
N TRP A 419 0.11 -14.72 -17.82
CA TRP A 419 0.58 -14.76 -19.17
C TRP A 419 0.69 -13.35 -19.74
N ASN A 420 1.90 -12.95 -20.11
CA ASN A 420 2.19 -11.72 -20.80
C ASN A 420 2.36 -12.03 -22.28
N HIS A 421 1.66 -11.29 -23.16
CA HIS A 421 1.72 -11.48 -24.60
C HIS A 421 1.89 -10.15 -25.33
N VAL A 422 2.87 -10.11 -26.24
CA VAL A 422 3.11 -8.99 -27.17
C VAL A 422 2.50 -9.33 -28.52
N PHE A 423 1.33 -8.80 -28.83
CA PHE A 423 0.68 -9.01 -30.13
C PHE A 423 1.50 -8.40 -31.27
N ASN A 424 1.88 -7.14 -31.09
CA ASN A 424 2.71 -6.37 -32.01
C ASN A 424 3.38 -5.20 -31.25
N GLY A 425 4.14 -4.36 -31.95
CA GLY A 425 4.85 -3.24 -31.33
C GLY A 425 3.98 -2.21 -30.61
N ARG A 426 2.65 -2.26 -30.76
CA ARG A 426 1.69 -1.30 -30.19
C ARG A 426 0.68 -1.89 -29.22
N LEU A 427 0.56 -3.20 -29.18
CA LEU A 427 -0.43 -3.89 -28.34
C LEU A 427 0.22 -4.97 -27.50
N PHE A 428 0.12 -4.80 -26.21
CA PHE A 428 0.57 -5.71 -25.16
C PHE A 428 -0.61 -6.17 -24.32
N SER A 429 -0.60 -7.41 -23.83
CA SER A 429 -1.58 -7.90 -22.86
C SER A 429 -0.94 -8.59 -21.67
N ASN A 430 -1.66 -8.55 -20.56
CA ASN A 430 -1.39 -9.30 -19.34
C ASN A 430 -2.67 -9.99 -18.90
N THR A 431 -2.68 -11.31 -18.87
CA THR A 431 -3.80 -12.11 -18.36
C THR A 431 -3.36 -12.87 -17.13
N THR A 432 -4.11 -12.74 -16.03
CA THR A 432 -3.81 -13.38 -14.75
C THR A 432 -4.99 -14.20 -14.28
N LEU A 433 -4.75 -15.46 -13.97
CA LEU A 433 -5.65 -16.33 -13.21
C LEU A 433 -5.08 -16.46 -11.80
N SER A 434 -5.88 -16.17 -10.78
CA SER A 434 -5.40 -16.18 -9.40
C SER A 434 -6.42 -16.74 -8.42
N TRP A 435 -5.89 -17.26 -7.33
CA TRP A 435 -6.62 -17.59 -6.12
C TRP A 435 -5.95 -16.94 -4.93
N THR A 436 -6.73 -16.27 -4.08
CA THR A 436 -6.29 -15.76 -2.79
C THR A 436 -7.24 -16.23 -1.71
N GLY A 437 -6.69 -16.62 -0.57
CA GLY A 437 -7.45 -17.04 0.60
C GLY A 437 -6.86 -16.41 1.85
N PHE A 438 -7.71 -15.88 2.72
CA PHE A 438 -7.37 -15.46 4.06
C PHE A 438 -8.22 -16.24 5.06
N ARG A 439 -7.59 -16.73 6.11
CA ARG A 439 -8.24 -17.42 7.21
C ARG A 439 -7.77 -16.84 8.53
N SER A 440 -8.72 -16.63 9.45
CA SER A 440 -8.44 -16.33 10.84
C SER A 440 -9.24 -17.23 11.75
N GLY A 441 -8.67 -17.55 12.92
CA GLY A 441 -9.32 -18.36 13.94
C GLY A 441 -8.90 -17.93 15.34
N MET A 442 -9.83 -18.06 16.28
CA MET A 442 -9.62 -17.84 17.70
C MET A 442 -10.23 -19.00 18.48
N GLN A 443 -9.53 -19.45 19.50
CA GLN A 443 -9.99 -20.47 20.42
C GLN A 443 -9.75 -20.01 21.85
N THR A 444 -10.77 -20.08 22.69
CA THR A 444 -10.67 -19.83 24.13
C THR A 444 -11.15 -21.07 24.87
N GLY A 445 -10.27 -21.63 25.69
CA GLY A 445 -10.60 -22.74 26.60
C GLY A 445 -10.56 -22.24 28.03
N ASN A 446 -11.60 -22.50 28.77
CA ASN A 446 -11.68 -22.31 30.21
C ASN A 446 -11.87 -23.65 30.88
N GLY A 447 -10.97 -24.03 31.77
CA GLY A 447 -11.03 -25.29 32.47
C GLY A 447 -10.87 -25.12 33.99
N ASP A 448 -11.77 -25.65 34.75
CA ASP A 448 -11.69 -25.69 36.22
C ASP A 448 -11.46 -27.12 36.66
N LYS A 449 -10.33 -27.39 37.32
CA LYS A 449 -10.05 -28.64 37.95
C LYS A 449 -10.12 -28.48 39.47
N ILE A 450 -11.09 -29.11 40.07
CA ILE A 450 -11.33 -29.01 41.49
C ILE A 450 -10.99 -30.39 42.10
N ARG A 451 -10.17 -30.38 43.13
CA ARG A 451 -9.85 -31.59 43.95
C ARG A 451 -10.06 -31.25 45.42
N ASP A 452 -10.86 -32.00 46.06
CA ASP A 452 -11.02 -32.00 47.50
C ASP A 452 -10.80 -33.40 48.10
N TYR A 453 -11.09 -33.56 49.37
CA TYR A 453 -10.81 -34.78 50.12
C TYR A 453 -11.50 -36.04 49.54
N GLU A 454 -12.68 -35.91 48.94
CA GLU A 454 -13.49 -37.04 48.49
C GLU A 454 -13.66 -37.07 46.95
N GLN A 455 -13.54 -35.97 46.29
CA GLN A 455 -13.93 -35.87 44.89
C GLN A 455 -12.93 -35.03 44.06
N SER A 456 -12.77 -35.42 42.81
CA SER A 456 -12.14 -34.61 41.80
C SER A 456 -13.14 -34.32 40.68
N SER A 457 -13.29 -33.08 40.31
CA SER A 457 -14.07 -32.68 39.15
C SER A 457 -13.21 -31.85 38.20
N TYR A 458 -13.44 -32.03 36.91
CA TYR A 458 -12.84 -31.26 35.87
C TYR A 458 -13.92 -30.81 34.90
N LYS A 459 -14.02 -29.51 34.67
CA LYS A 459 -14.93 -28.95 33.70
C LYS A 459 -14.16 -28.08 32.75
N GLU A 460 -14.23 -28.33 31.45
CA GLU A 460 -13.61 -27.55 30.37
C GLU A 460 -14.69 -27.10 29.41
N SER A 461 -14.67 -25.83 29.10
CA SER A 461 -15.46 -25.22 28.01
C SER A 461 -14.50 -24.65 26.96
N ASP A 462 -14.66 -25.08 25.72
CA ASP A 462 -13.83 -24.68 24.58
C ASP A 462 -14.72 -23.98 23.56
N PHE A 463 -14.44 -22.70 23.33
CA PHE A 463 -15.08 -21.89 22.31
C PHE A 463 -14.11 -21.62 21.17
N ARG A 464 -14.51 -22.00 19.96
CA ARG A 464 -13.76 -21.74 18.72
C ARG A 464 -14.57 -20.85 17.81
N TYR A 465 -13.87 -19.87 17.25
CA TYR A 465 -14.38 -18.97 16.24
C TYR A 465 -13.45 -18.96 15.03
N PHE A 466 -14.00 -18.92 13.82
CA PHE A 466 -13.20 -18.79 12.60
C PHE A 466 -13.89 -17.94 11.55
N SER A 467 -13.09 -17.27 10.74
CA SER A 467 -13.53 -16.47 9.59
C SER A 467 -12.64 -16.75 8.39
N ASN A 468 -13.24 -16.84 7.20
CA ASN A 468 -12.53 -17.10 5.96
C ASN A 468 -13.04 -16.21 4.84
N ILE A 469 -12.12 -15.82 3.95
CA ILE A 469 -12.44 -15.27 2.63
C ILE A 469 -11.59 -15.98 1.58
N SER A 470 -12.19 -16.28 0.42
CA SER A 470 -11.52 -16.94 -0.69
C SER A 470 -12.00 -16.36 -2.01
N ASP A 471 -11.08 -15.93 -2.87
CA ASP A 471 -11.34 -15.33 -4.16
C ASP A 471 -10.68 -16.10 -5.30
N PHE A 472 -11.45 -16.35 -6.36
CA PHE A 472 -10.93 -16.79 -7.64
C PHE A 472 -11.10 -15.67 -8.65
N THR A 473 -10.02 -15.21 -9.26
CA THR A 473 -10.03 -14.07 -10.17
C THR A 473 -9.41 -14.45 -11.51
N LEU A 474 -10.12 -14.12 -12.59
CA LEU A 474 -9.59 -14.04 -13.94
C LEU A 474 -9.57 -12.57 -14.35
N GLN A 475 -8.41 -12.05 -14.68
CA GLN A 475 -8.22 -10.65 -15.07
C GLN A 475 -7.40 -10.59 -16.35
N THR A 476 -7.81 -9.72 -17.28
CA THR A 476 -7.02 -9.40 -18.47
C THR A 476 -6.90 -7.91 -18.64
N ASN A 477 -5.68 -7.44 -18.95
CA ASN A 477 -5.37 -6.03 -19.17
C ASN A 477 -4.64 -5.87 -20.50
N PHE A 478 -4.99 -4.85 -21.24
CA PHE A 478 -4.37 -4.50 -22.52
C PHE A 478 -3.77 -3.10 -22.43
N GLU A 479 -2.62 -2.92 -23.05
CA GLU A 479 -1.98 -1.63 -23.27
C GLU A 479 -1.80 -1.44 -24.78
N TYR A 480 -2.42 -0.39 -25.31
CA TYR A 480 -2.46 -0.08 -26.72
C TYR A 480 -2.01 1.33 -26.99
N THR A 481 -0.96 1.49 -27.79
CA THR A 481 -0.39 2.77 -28.19
C THR A 481 -0.65 3.02 -29.70
N PRO A 482 -1.87 3.47 -30.06
CA PRO A 482 -2.22 3.67 -31.47
C PRO A 482 -1.43 4.80 -32.13
N SER A 483 -1.05 5.79 -31.36
CA SER A 483 -0.32 6.95 -31.83
C SER A 483 0.58 7.52 -30.72
N PRO A 484 1.51 8.42 -31.02
CA PRO A 484 2.36 9.05 -29.99
C PRO A 484 1.60 9.88 -28.96
N SER A 485 0.38 10.27 -29.31
CA SER A 485 -0.46 11.12 -28.43
C SER A 485 -1.46 10.33 -27.60
N HIS A 486 -1.57 9.01 -27.78
CA HIS A 486 -2.56 8.17 -27.12
C HIS A 486 -1.91 6.91 -26.55
N ALA A 487 -2.12 6.67 -25.27
CA ALA A 487 -1.77 5.42 -24.59
C ALA A 487 -2.99 4.85 -23.87
N VAL A 488 -3.73 4.03 -24.62
CA VAL A 488 -5.00 3.45 -24.18
C VAL A 488 -4.73 2.21 -23.33
N LYS A 489 -5.34 2.13 -22.17
CA LYS A 489 -5.35 0.93 -21.34
C LYS A 489 -6.80 0.51 -21.12
N PHE A 490 -7.06 -0.78 -21.30
CA PHE A 490 -8.38 -1.34 -21.09
C PHE A 490 -8.30 -2.79 -20.61
N GLY A 491 -9.35 -3.26 -19.98
CA GLY A 491 -9.37 -4.63 -19.49
C GLY A 491 -10.64 -4.99 -18.77
N ALA A 492 -10.68 -6.24 -18.31
CA ALA A 492 -11.79 -6.79 -17.55
C ALA A 492 -11.30 -7.75 -16.47
N ALA A 493 -12.10 -7.89 -15.43
CA ALA A 493 -11.87 -8.87 -14.37
C ALA A 493 -13.20 -9.53 -13.96
N LEU A 494 -13.09 -10.80 -13.59
CA LEU A 494 -14.18 -11.58 -13.01
C LEU A 494 -13.66 -12.25 -11.75
N THR A 495 -14.26 -11.94 -10.60
CA THR A 495 -13.90 -12.49 -9.31
C THR A 495 -15.07 -13.18 -8.66
N ARG A 496 -14.90 -14.45 -8.30
CA ARG A 496 -15.82 -15.17 -7.43
C ARG A 496 -15.29 -15.10 -5.99
N HIS A 497 -16.04 -14.46 -5.13
CA HIS A 497 -15.79 -14.38 -3.70
C HIS A 497 -16.56 -15.46 -2.94
N VAL A 498 -15.95 -15.94 -1.88
CA VAL A 498 -16.60 -16.81 -0.88
C VAL A 498 -16.22 -16.29 0.49
N PHE A 499 -17.22 -15.87 1.26
CA PHE A 499 -17.04 -15.43 2.64
C PHE A 499 -17.66 -16.42 3.59
N VAL A 500 -17.01 -16.67 4.71
CA VAL A 500 -17.54 -17.35 5.89
C VAL A 500 -17.13 -16.53 7.11
N PRO A 501 -17.91 -15.50 7.46
CA PRO A 501 -17.47 -14.49 8.43
C PRO A 501 -17.54 -14.97 9.89
N ASP A 502 -18.26 -16.04 10.22
CA ASP A 502 -18.80 -16.23 11.57
C ASP A 502 -18.94 -17.69 12.01
N GLY A 503 -18.07 -18.57 11.55
CA GLY A 503 -18.07 -19.96 12.01
C GLY A 503 -17.70 -20.08 13.49
N GLN A 504 -18.43 -20.89 14.27
CA GLN A 504 -18.17 -21.08 15.69
C GLN A 504 -18.54 -22.48 16.19
N THR A 505 -17.84 -22.92 17.23
CA THR A 505 -18.10 -24.18 17.92
C THR A 505 -17.92 -23.95 19.40
N LEU A 506 -18.88 -24.44 20.20
CA LEU A 506 -18.79 -24.51 21.65
C LEU A 506 -18.85 -25.96 22.06
N SER A 507 -17.86 -26.44 22.79
CA SER A 507 -17.82 -27.78 23.36
C SER A 507 -17.58 -27.73 24.85
N GLU A 508 -18.14 -28.74 25.57
CA GLU A 508 -17.92 -28.95 27.00
C GLU A 508 -17.44 -30.34 27.26
N LYS A 509 -16.47 -30.45 28.14
CA LYS A 509 -15.99 -31.68 28.69
C LYS A 509 -16.08 -31.63 30.23
N GLU A 510 -16.67 -32.64 30.82
CA GLU A 510 -16.82 -32.76 32.27
C GLU A 510 -16.34 -34.14 32.70
N MET A 511 -15.54 -34.17 33.74
CA MET A 511 -15.04 -35.41 34.35
C MET A 511 -15.31 -35.37 35.85
N ALA A 512 -15.73 -36.49 36.42
CA ALA A 512 -15.86 -36.68 37.86
C ALA A 512 -15.04 -37.92 38.27
N ASN A 513 -14.14 -37.76 39.24
CA ASN A 513 -13.20 -38.79 39.69
C ASN A 513 -12.48 -39.50 38.55
N GLU A 514 -11.91 -38.68 37.60
CA GLU A 514 -11.20 -39.14 36.41
C GLU A 514 -12.07 -39.87 35.35
N VAL A 515 -13.36 -39.99 35.57
CA VAL A 515 -14.29 -40.56 34.61
C VAL A 515 -14.96 -39.47 33.81
N VAL A 516 -14.98 -39.60 32.48
CA VAL A 516 -15.70 -38.67 31.60
C VAL A 516 -17.19 -38.83 31.81
N VAL A 517 -17.83 -37.78 32.37
CA VAL A 517 -19.28 -37.74 32.58
C VAL A 517 -19.97 -37.09 31.36
N ARG A 518 -19.29 -36.12 30.75
CA ARG A 518 -19.79 -35.41 29.59
C ARG A 518 -18.64 -35.07 28.68
N ASP A 519 -18.77 -35.29 27.36
CA ASP A 519 -17.88 -34.81 26.32
C ASP A 519 -18.75 -34.56 25.09
N THR A 520 -19.11 -33.31 24.86
CA THR A 520 -20.10 -32.99 23.85
C THR A 520 -19.87 -31.61 23.21
N VAL A 521 -20.27 -31.52 21.98
CA VAL A 521 -20.37 -30.23 21.28
C VAL A 521 -21.75 -29.66 21.58
N LEU A 522 -21.80 -28.58 22.37
CA LEU A 522 -23.05 -27.92 22.76
C LEU A 522 -23.67 -27.16 21.59
N SER A 523 -22.81 -26.52 20.78
CA SER A 523 -23.23 -25.84 19.56
C SER A 523 -22.13 -25.91 18.51
N HIS A 524 -22.53 -26.13 17.28
CA HIS A 524 -21.66 -26.07 16.13
C HIS A 524 -22.36 -25.27 15.04
N TYR A 525 -21.69 -24.22 14.57
CA TYR A 525 -22.14 -23.40 13.47
C TYR A 525 -21.00 -23.27 12.46
N SER A 526 -21.18 -23.81 11.28
CA SER A 526 -20.16 -23.85 10.22
C SER A 526 -19.89 -22.49 9.59
N GLY A 527 -20.64 -21.48 9.99
CA GLY A 527 -20.61 -20.12 9.45
C GLY A 527 -21.60 -19.92 8.31
N THR A 528 -21.97 -18.66 8.09
CA THR A 528 -22.80 -18.24 6.96
C THR A 528 -21.97 -18.30 5.69
N TYR A 529 -22.37 -19.13 4.73
CA TYR A 529 -21.77 -19.14 3.40
C TYR A 529 -22.33 -17.98 2.57
N MET A 530 -21.51 -17.01 2.26
CA MET A 530 -21.89 -15.80 1.52
C MET A 530 -21.13 -15.75 0.19
N PRO A 531 -21.68 -16.23 -0.92
CA PRO A 531 -21.05 -16.10 -2.22
C PRO A 531 -21.21 -14.69 -2.78
N GLY A 532 -20.17 -14.18 -3.42
CA GLY A 532 -20.17 -12.93 -4.19
C GLY A 532 -19.62 -13.16 -5.60
N LEU A 533 -20.14 -12.45 -6.57
CA LEU A 533 -19.58 -12.40 -7.92
C LEU A 533 -19.35 -10.93 -8.30
N GLU A 534 -18.10 -10.58 -8.51
CA GLU A 534 -17.69 -9.27 -9.00
C GLU A 534 -17.24 -9.37 -10.45
N ALA A 535 -17.85 -8.59 -11.34
CA ALA A 535 -17.43 -8.43 -12.72
C ALA A 535 -17.11 -6.96 -12.97
N SER A 536 -15.95 -6.67 -13.52
CA SER A 536 -15.55 -5.29 -13.81
C SER A 536 -14.89 -5.16 -15.18
N ALA A 537 -15.00 -3.95 -15.74
CA ALA A 537 -14.32 -3.56 -16.95
C ALA A 537 -13.85 -2.11 -16.85
N TYR A 538 -12.76 -1.78 -17.51
CA TYR A 538 -12.25 -0.42 -17.51
C TYR A 538 -11.64 -0.02 -18.84
N VAL A 539 -11.59 1.29 -19.06
CA VAL A 539 -10.84 1.93 -20.13
C VAL A 539 -10.28 3.25 -19.62
N GLU A 540 -9.06 3.57 -20.02
CA GLU A 540 -8.43 4.87 -19.81
C GLU A 540 -7.55 5.22 -21.02
N ASP A 541 -7.40 6.50 -21.32
CA ASP A 541 -6.54 6.96 -22.41
C ASP A 541 -5.70 8.15 -21.94
N GLU A 542 -4.40 7.94 -21.86
CA GLU A 542 -3.46 9.03 -21.62
C GLU A 542 -3.21 9.78 -22.93
N ILE A 543 -3.74 11.02 -23.00
CA ILE A 543 -3.79 11.83 -24.20
C ILE A 543 -2.83 13.03 -24.05
N ALA A 544 -1.78 13.08 -24.86
CA ALA A 544 -0.90 14.24 -24.97
C ALA A 544 -1.53 15.32 -25.85
N LEU A 545 -1.93 16.44 -25.23
CA LEU A 545 -2.47 17.62 -25.91
C LEU A 545 -1.35 18.65 -26.13
N GLY A 546 -0.56 18.41 -27.16
CA GLY A 546 0.66 19.18 -27.42
C GLY A 546 1.82 18.73 -26.53
N SER A 547 2.79 19.63 -26.26
CA SER A 547 4.01 19.32 -25.51
C SER A 547 3.90 19.57 -24.00
N ARG A 548 2.85 20.24 -23.54
CA ARG A 548 2.76 20.72 -22.14
C ARG A 548 1.53 20.26 -21.37
N VAL A 549 0.55 19.70 -22.05
CA VAL A 549 -0.69 19.26 -21.39
C VAL A 549 -0.91 17.79 -21.69
N THR A 550 -1.14 17.02 -20.65
CA THR A 550 -1.54 15.61 -20.77
C THR A 550 -2.78 15.40 -19.92
N VAL A 551 -3.76 14.69 -20.46
CA VAL A 551 -4.98 14.34 -19.74
C VAL A 551 -5.19 12.83 -19.79
N ASN A 552 -5.80 12.27 -18.76
CA ASN A 552 -6.13 10.85 -18.69
C ASN A 552 -7.59 10.68 -18.22
N PRO A 553 -8.57 10.73 -19.12
CA PRO A 553 -9.93 10.30 -18.84
C PRO A 553 -9.97 8.78 -18.71
N GLY A 554 -10.69 8.29 -17.71
CA GLY A 554 -10.87 6.88 -17.45
C GLY A 554 -12.27 6.55 -16.94
N LEU A 555 -12.68 5.33 -17.18
CA LEU A 555 -13.94 4.79 -16.69
C LEU A 555 -13.73 3.37 -16.20
N HIS A 556 -14.18 3.11 -14.98
CA HIS A 556 -14.28 1.76 -14.42
C HIS A 556 -15.76 1.46 -14.14
N VAL A 557 -16.22 0.31 -14.59
CA VAL A 557 -17.58 -0.17 -14.35
C VAL A 557 -17.48 -1.49 -13.61
N ALA A 558 -18.24 -1.65 -12.54
CA ALA A 558 -18.29 -2.91 -11.80
C ALA A 558 -19.73 -3.31 -11.47
N LEU A 559 -19.95 -4.62 -11.49
CA LEU A 559 -21.16 -5.30 -11.04
C LEU A 559 -20.77 -6.18 -9.87
N PHE A 560 -21.47 -6.07 -8.75
CA PHE A 560 -21.28 -6.97 -7.60
C PHE A 560 -22.61 -7.62 -7.26
N SER A 561 -22.65 -8.96 -7.33
CA SER A 561 -23.85 -9.75 -7.04
C SER A 561 -23.61 -10.60 -5.81
N THR A 562 -24.46 -10.47 -4.81
CA THR A 562 -24.41 -11.22 -3.55
C THR A 562 -25.80 -11.37 -2.95
N MET A 563 -26.10 -12.48 -2.30
CA MET A 563 -27.34 -12.71 -1.55
C MET A 563 -28.61 -12.32 -2.31
N GLY A 564 -28.64 -12.60 -3.62
CA GLY A 564 -29.80 -12.30 -4.49
C GLY A 564 -29.91 -10.85 -4.96
N LYS A 565 -29.01 -9.96 -4.58
CA LYS A 565 -28.98 -8.56 -5.01
C LYS A 565 -27.75 -8.25 -5.86
N THR A 566 -27.93 -7.47 -6.91
CA THR A 566 -26.84 -6.98 -7.76
C THR A 566 -26.75 -5.47 -7.68
N TYR A 567 -25.54 -5.00 -7.42
CA TYR A 567 -25.19 -3.59 -7.41
C TYR A 567 -24.34 -3.26 -8.63
N THR A 568 -24.62 -2.13 -9.25
CA THR A 568 -23.85 -1.59 -10.37
C THR A 568 -23.18 -0.30 -9.93
N SER A 569 -21.91 -0.13 -10.23
CA SER A 569 -21.21 1.11 -10.01
C SER A 569 -20.52 1.63 -11.28
N LEU A 570 -20.71 2.90 -11.54
CA LEU A 570 -20.02 3.67 -12.57
C LEU A 570 -19.00 4.56 -11.89
N GLN A 571 -17.73 4.40 -12.22
CA GLN A 571 -16.62 5.03 -11.52
C GLN A 571 -15.78 5.84 -12.52
N PRO A 572 -16.22 7.06 -12.91
CA PRO A 572 -15.43 7.94 -13.74
C PRO A 572 -14.18 8.43 -13.01
N ARG A 573 -13.12 8.60 -13.78
CA ARG A 573 -11.82 9.08 -13.32
C ARG A 573 -11.26 10.05 -14.32
N PHE A 574 -10.57 11.05 -13.83
CA PHE A 574 -9.93 12.03 -14.66
C PHE A 574 -8.67 12.52 -13.99
N SER A 575 -7.59 12.61 -14.73
CA SER A 575 -6.40 13.33 -14.30
C SER A 575 -5.87 14.18 -15.43
N ALA A 576 -5.28 15.31 -15.07
CA ALA A 576 -4.68 16.26 -15.98
C ALA A 576 -3.36 16.76 -15.39
N ARG A 577 -2.38 16.92 -16.25
CA ARG A 577 -1.08 17.53 -15.99
C ARG A 577 -0.86 18.67 -16.95
N TRP A 578 -0.41 19.80 -16.41
CA TRP A 578 0.02 20.94 -17.18
C TRP A 578 1.44 21.35 -16.77
N ASP A 579 2.37 21.21 -17.69
CA ASP A 579 3.74 21.67 -17.53
C ASP A 579 3.79 23.16 -17.81
N VAL A 580 3.69 23.97 -16.74
CA VAL A 580 3.74 25.44 -16.80
C VAL A 580 5.10 25.87 -17.33
N SER A 581 6.15 25.18 -16.91
CA SER A 581 7.53 25.30 -17.39
C SER A 581 8.23 23.93 -17.26
N ASP A 582 9.47 23.82 -17.71
CA ASP A 582 10.28 22.60 -17.57
C ASP A 582 10.53 22.23 -16.09
N ALA A 583 10.35 23.17 -15.17
CA ALA A 583 10.56 23.00 -13.75
C ALA A 583 9.28 22.92 -12.92
N VAL A 584 8.13 23.36 -13.45
CA VAL A 584 6.87 23.49 -12.72
C VAL A 584 5.76 22.75 -13.42
N ALA A 585 5.13 21.81 -12.72
CA ALA A 585 3.95 21.11 -13.17
C ALA A 585 2.77 21.31 -12.21
N LEU A 586 1.60 21.58 -12.78
CA LEU A 586 0.32 21.57 -12.08
C LEU A 586 -0.44 20.29 -12.45
N LYS A 587 -1.04 19.65 -11.46
CA LYS A 587 -1.86 18.47 -11.68
C LYS A 587 -3.22 18.62 -11.02
N ALA A 588 -4.24 18.05 -11.64
CA ALA A 588 -5.58 17.97 -11.11
C ALA A 588 -6.10 16.53 -11.30
N GLY A 589 -6.90 16.06 -10.37
CA GLY A 589 -7.48 14.73 -10.43
C GLY A 589 -8.84 14.64 -9.79
N TYR A 590 -9.69 13.81 -10.39
CA TYR A 590 -10.95 13.35 -9.84
C TYR A 590 -11.05 11.84 -9.97
N SER A 591 -11.54 11.19 -8.92
CA SER A 591 -11.77 9.75 -8.95
C SER A 591 -13.02 9.40 -8.14
N ARG A 592 -13.93 8.68 -8.75
CA ARG A 592 -14.99 7.96 -8.05
C ARG A 592 -14.59 6.51 -7.87
N MET A 593 -14.79 5.97 -6.67
CA MET A 593 -14.44 4.60 -6.33
C MET A 593 -15.57 3.94 -5.55
N ALA A 594 -15.66 2.60 -5.63
CA ALA A 594 -16.62 1.80 -4.88
C ALA A 594 -15.92 0.64 -4.18
N GLN A 595 -16.43 0.26 -3.01
CA GLN A 595 -15.94 -0.85 -2.20
C GLN A 595 -17.10 -1.77 -1.85
N TYR A 596 -16.86 -3.09 -1.98
CA TYR A 596 -17.88 -4.14 -1.81
C TYR A 596 -17.57 -5.07 -0.65
N VAL A 597 -16.37 -4.97 -0.07
CA VAL A 597 -15.90 -5.86 0.98
C VAL A 597 -15.36 -5.01 2.12
N HIS A 598 -15.85 -5.23 3.34
CA HIS A 598 -15.52 -4.48 4.54
C HIS A 598 -14.84 -5.34 5.58
N LEU A 599 -13.97 -4.74 6.41
CA LEU A 599 -13.41 -5.34 7.59
C LEU A 599 -14.14 -4.80 8.82
N LEU A 600 -14.80 -5.70 9.54
CA LEU A 600 -15.47 -5.35 10.80
C LEU A 600 -14.50 -5.56 11.97
N PRO A 601 -14.02 -4.52 12.63
CA PRO A 601 -13.12 -4.66 13.76
C PRO A 601 -13.87 -5.20 14.97
N PHE A 602 -13.35 -6.25 15.61
CA PHE A 602 -13.86 -6.74 16.88
C PHE A 602 -13.37 -5.92 18.07
N THR A 603 -12.23 -5.28 17.93
CA THR A 603 -11.59 -4.48 18.97
C THR A 603 -11.32 -3.05 18.51
N ARG A 604 -10.95 -2.17 19.44
CA ARG A 604 -10.48 -0.82 19.09
C ARG A 604 -9.13 -0.81 18.37
N ILE A 605 -8.37 -1.90 18.50
CA ILE A 605 -7.12 -2.17 17.80
C ILE A 605 -7.48 -3.16 16.71
N SER A 606 -7.13 -2.85 15.46
CA SER A 606 -7.28 -3.81 14.36
C SER A 606 -6.50 -5.07 14.70
N LEU A 607 -7.21 -6.19 14.81
CA LEU A 607 -6.63 -7.49 15.08
C LEU A 607 -6.82 -8.41 13.87
N PRO A 608 -5.98 -9.40 13.71
CA PRO A 608 -6.14 -10.39 12.64
C PRO A 608 -7.43 -11.20 12.73
N THR A 609 -8.12 -11.11 13.86
CA THR A 609 -9.44 -11.71 14.10
C THR A 609 -10.60 -10.86 13.62
N ASP A 610 -10.33 -9.65 13.13
CA ASP A 610 -11.33 -8.81 12.48
C ASP A 610 -11.90 -9.52 11.26
N VAL A 611 -13.18 -9.33 11.00
CA VAL A 611 -13.95 -10.14 10.07
C VAL A 611 -14.17 -9.46 8.75
N TRP A 612 -13.81 -10.14 7.68
CA TRP A 612 -14.12 -9.70 6.33
C TRP A 612 -15.54 -10.13 5.95
N VAL A 613 -16.36 -9.14 5.56
CA VAL A 613 -17.75 -9.32 5.15
C VAL A 613 -18.02 -8.66 3.80
N PRO A 614 -18.88 -9.23 2.95
CA PRO A 614 -19.34 -8.57 1.76
C PRO A 614 -20.42 -7.53 2.07
N ILE A 615 -20.73 -6.67 1.12
CA ILE A 615 -22.01 -5.96 1.10
C ILE A 615 -23.16 -6.98 1.00
N THR A 616 -24.34 -6.57 1.45
CA THR A 616 -25.55 -7.42 1.42
C THR A 616 -26.73 -6.63 0.83
N ASP A 617 -27.92 -7.18 0.88
CA ASP A 617 -29.15 -6.43 0.50
C ASP A 617 -29.43 -5.23 1.43
N LYS A 618 -28.91 -5.27 2.69
CA LYS A 618 -29.04 -4.19 3.68
C LYS A 618 -27.87 -3.24 3.69
N ILE A 619 -26.70 -3.66 3.21
CA ILE A 619 -25.45 -2.89 3.24
C ILE A 619 -25.10 -2.54 1.79
N ALA A 620 -25.32 -1.29 1.42
CA ALA A 620 -24.99 -0.79 0.10
C ALA A 620 -23.46 -0.61 -0.07
N PRO A 621 -22.93 -0.65 -1.30
CA PRO A 621 -21.52 -0.37 -1.56
C PRO A 621 -21.11 0.98 -0.99
N GLN A 622 -19.97 1.01 -0.29
CA GLN A 622 -19.33 2.27 0.06
C GLN A 622 -18.80 2.93 -1.20
N THR A 623 -19.03 4.24 -1.34
CA THR A 623 -18.45 5.02 -2.44
C THR A 623 -17.65 6.20 -1.94
N ALA A 624 -16.64 6.59 -2.70
CA ALA A 624 -15.82 7.75 -2.44
C ALA A 624 -15.65 8.58 -3.71
N ASP A 625 -15.94 9.86 -3.61
CA ASP A 625 -15.62 10.87 -4.61
C ASP A 625 -14.44 11.69 -4.09
N GLN A 626 -13.33 11.68 -4.82
CA GLN A 626 -12.10 12.38 -4.42
C GLN A 626 -11.65 13.37 -5.48
N TRP A 627 -11.43 14.62 -5.07
CA TRP A 627 -10.81 15.69 -5.84
C TRP A 627 -9.43 15.98 -5.29
N SER A 628 -8.48 16.23 -6.17
CA SER A 628 -7.10 16.51 -5.77
C SER A 628 -6.46 17.55 -6.71
N LEU A 629 -5.63 18.40 -6.14
CA LEU A 629 -4.81 19.38 -6.84
C LEU A 629 -3.37 19.27 -6.36
N GLY A 630 -2.39 19.40 -7.25
CA GLY A 630 -0.98 19.30 -6.90
C GLY A 630 -0.11 20.29 -7.66
N LEU A 631 0.87 20.82 -6.96
CA LEU A 631 1.95 21.66 -7.49
C LEU A 631 3.27 20.92 -7.30
N TYR A 632 4.06 20.83 -8.36
CA TYR A 632 5.35 20.15 -8.36
C TYR A 632 6.43 21.08 -8.90
N TYR A 633 7.59 21.09 -8.25
CA TYR A 633 8.73 21.91 -8.65
C TYR A 633 10.04 21.11 -8.60
N THR A 634 10.77 21.07 -9.70
CA THR A 634 12.06 20.36 -9.87
C THR A 634 13.18 21.26 -10.39
N GLY A 635 13.00 22.57 -10.34
CA GLY A 635 13.97 23.53 -10.87
C GLY A 635 15.29 23.62 -10.11
N LEU A 636 15.37 22.98 -8.92
CA LEU A 636 16.59 22.97 -8.11
C LEU A 636 17.28 21.62 -8.27
N PRO A 637 18.48 21.52 -8.86
CA PRO A 637 19.16 20.25 -9.07
C PRO A 637 19.28 19.41 -7.80
N GLY A 638 18.82 18.17 -7.85
CA GLY A 638 18.84 17.24 -6.71
C GLY A 638 17.80 17.50 -5.63
N TRP A 639 16.83 18.39 -5.87
CA TRP A 639 15.72 18.65 -4.98
C TRP A 639 14.39 18.62 -5.73
N ASP A 640 13.43 17.93 -5.16
CA ASP A 640 12.07 17.88 -5.65
C ASP A 640 11.10 18.37 -4.57
N PHE A 641 10.12 19.17 -4.96
CA PHE A 641 9.12 19.73 -4.05
C PHE A 641 7.74 19.41 -4.58
N SER A 642 6.85 18.97 -3.71
CA SER A 642 5.45 18.85 -4.06
C SER A 642 4.54 19.33 -2.94
N ALA A 643 3.39 19.87 -3.34
CA ALA A 643 2.29 20.22 -2.46
C ALA A 643 1.00 19.70 -3.09
N GLU A 644 0.26 18.88 -2.35
CA GLU A 644 -1.00 18.28 -2.80
C GLU A 644 -2.11 18.64 -1.83
N ALA A 645 -3.27 19.05 -2.35
CA ALA A 645 -4.49 19.23 -1.59
C ALA A 645 -5.53 18.21 -2.06
N TYR A 646 -6.33 17.68 -1.14
CA TYR A 646 -7.39 16.74 -1.47
C TYR A 646 -8.66 17.00 -0.65
N TYR A 647 -9.79 16.65 -1.26
CA TYR A 647 -11.08 16.53 -0.59
C TYR A 647 -11.74 15.22 -1.03
N LYS A 648 -12.21 14.43 -0.06
CA LYS A 648 -12.89 13.16 -0.26
C LYS A 648 -14.25 13.20 0.42
N ASP A 649 -15.30 12.87 -0.32
CA ASP A 649 -16.64 12.61 0.16
C ASP A 649 -16.91 11.11 0.16
N LEU A 650 -17.42 10.59 1.28
CA LEU A 650 -17.63 9.16 1.51
C LEU A 650 -19.12 8.91 1.76
N GLN A 651 -19.71 7.96 1.06
CA GLN A 651 -21.07 7.54 1.22
C GLN A 651 -21.15 6.06 1.60
N ASN A 652 -22.15 5.70 2.37
CA ASN A 652 -22.41 4.33 2.82
C ASN A 652 -21.22 3.71 3.58
N ILE A 653 -20.49 4.51 4.37
CA ILE A 653 -19.45 3.98 5.25
C ILE A 653 -20.08 3.10 6.33
N VAL A 654 -19.38 2.02 6.68
CA VAL A 654 -19.84 1.10 7.71
C VAL A 654 -19.28 1.54 9.07
N GLU A 655 -20.17 1.81 10.04
CA GLU A 655 -19.83 2.14 11.42
C GLU A 655 -20.49 1.16 12.38
N ARG A 656 -19.83 0.87 13.50
CA ARG A 656 -20.42 0.06 14.59
C ARG A 656 -21.36 0.92 15.42
N LYS A 657 -22.53 0.39 15.77
CA LYS A 657 -23.51 1.08 16.63
C LYS A 657 -22.97 1.32 18.04
N SER A 658 -22.19 0.37 18.56
CA SER A 658 -21.63 0.42 19.92
C SER A 658 -20.15 0.11 19.91
N ASP A 659 -19.39 0.78 20.80
CA ASP A 659 -17.98 0.47 21.06
C ASP A 659 -17.78 -0.75 21.99
N ARG A 660 -18.87 -1.36 22.49
CA ARG A 660 -18.78 -2.56 23.31
C ARG A 660 -18.45 -3.75 22.44
N LEU A 661 -17.45 -4.51 22.87
CA LEU A 661 -17.10 -5.77 22.28
C LEU A 661 -18.23 -6.77 22.57
N ALA A 662 -18.90 -7.25 21.55
CA ALA A 662 -19.75 -8.41 21.63
C ALA A 662 -19.34 -9.37 20.53
N PHE A 663 -18.98 -10.60 20.91
CA PHE A 663 -19.05 -11.71 19.98
C PHE A 663 -20.53 -11.87 19.65
N VAL A 664 -20.89 -11.41 18.46
CA VAL A 664 -22.27 -11.52 18.00
C VAL A 664 -22.41 -12.87 17.35
N GLY A 665 -23.44 -13.61 17.75
CA GLY A 665 -23.80 -14.86 17.04
C GLY A 665 -24.02 -14.59 15.56
N ALA A 666 -23.80 -15.60 14.77
CA ALA A 666 -23.69 -15.59 13.34
C ALA A 666 -24.76 -14.80 12.56
N ASP A 667 -25.97 -14.79 13.04
CA ASP A 667 -27.11 -14.17 12.33
C ASP A 667 -27.27 -12.67 12.56
N GLN A 668 -26.34 -12.00 13.25
CA GLN A 668 -26.60 -10.65 13.77
C GLN A 668 -25.53 -9.60 13.50
N TRP A 669 -24.42 -9.91 12.81
CA TRP A 669 -23.39 -8.89 12.58
C TRP A 669 -23.91 -7.65 11.84
N GLU A 670 -24.84 -7.81 10.89
CA GLU A 670 -25.49 -6.69 10.21
C GLU A 670 -26.26 -5.76 11.17
N ASN A 671 -26.79 -6.31 12.28
CA ASN A 671 -27.53 -5.54 13.28
C ASN A 671 -26.60 -4.73 14.20
N THR A 672 -25.30 -5.01 14.20
CA THR A 672 -24.29 -4.30 15.02
C THR A 672 -23.73 -3.06 14.33
N ILE A 673 -24.01 -2.89 13.04
CA ILE A 673 -23.49 -1.82 12.21
C ILE A 673 -24.59 -0.88 11.75
N VAL A 674 -24.16 0.27 11.29
CA VAL A 674 -24.99 1.31 10.69
C VAL A 674 -24.23 1.94 9.52
N MET A 675 -24.95 2.33 8.48
CA MET A 675 -24.37 3.05 7.36
C MET A 675 -24.33 4.55 7.66
N GLY A 676 -23.20 5.16 7.35
CA GLY A 676 -22.97 6.57 7.55
C GLY A 676 -22.41 7.27 6.33
N VAL A 677 -22.06 8.51 6.51
CA VAL A 677 -21.33 9.33 5.54
C VAL A 677 -20.07 9.89 6.17
N GLY A 678 -19.07 10.17 5.36
CA GLY A 678 -17.79 10.69 5.83
C GLY A 678 -17.24 11.77 4.93
N ARG A 679 -16.30 12.54 5.45
CA ARG A 679 -15.49 13.48 4.68
C ARG A 679 -14.06 13.50 5.19
N ALA A 680 -13.12 13.58 4.27
CA ALA A 680 -11.70 13.72 4.61
C ALA A 680 -11.05 14.74 3.68
N TYR A 681 -10.23 15.64 4.24
CA TYR A 681 -9.54 16.66 3.46
C TYR A 681 -8.23 17.04 4.11
N GLY A 682 -7.30 17.50 3.28
CA GLY A 682 -5.98 17.87 3.79
C GLY A 682 -5.07 18.45 2.73
N ILE A 683 -3.91 18.89 3.22
CA ILE A 683 -2.80 19.35 2.40
C ILE A 683 -1.56 18.56 2.81
N GLU A 684 -0.82 18.12 1.84
CA GLU A 684 0.39 17.30 1.95
C GLU A 684 1.56 18.03 1.29
N TRP A 685 2.69 18.11 1.97
CA TRP A 685 3.94 18.65 1.44
C TRP A 685 5.02 17.59 1.47
N LEU A 686 5.82 17.54 0.42
CA LEU A 686 6.99 16.68 0.35
C LEU A 686 8.15 17.52 -0.21
N VAL A 687 9.26 17.49 0.51
CA VAL A 687 10.55 18.03 0.08
C VAL A 687 11.51 16.87 0.04
N GLU A 688 12.06 16.59 -1.11
CA GLU A 688 12.93 15.44 -1.33
C GLU A 688 14.29 15.89 -1.85
N LYS A 689 15.34 15.32 -1.25
CA LYS A 689 16.71 15.43 -1.72
C LYS A 689 17.12 14.11 -2.36
N THR A 690 17.35 14.15 -3.68
CA THR A 690 17.48 12.94 -4.50
C THR A 690 18.93 12.57 -4.84
N THR A 691 19.89 13.50 -4.70
CA THR A 691 21.27 13.31 -5.12
C THR A 691 22.29 13.66 -4.03
N GLY A 692 23.50 13.12 -4.14
CA GLY A 692 24.62 13.36 -3.23
C GLY A 692 24.73 12.32 -2.12
N ARG A 693 25.69 12.52 -1.19
CA ARG A 693 25.92 11.61 -0.06
C ARG A 693 24.79 11.61 0.96
N LEU A 694 24.06 12.71 1.08
CA LEU A 694 22.87 12.83 1.90
C LEU A 694 21.66 12.83 0.99
N THR A 695 20.79 11.87 1.17
CA THR A 695 19.50 11.74 0.48
C THR A 695 18.38 11.51 1.46
N GLY A 696 17.14 11.79 1.08
CA GLY A 696 16.00 11.60 1.95
C GLY A 696 14.88 12.59 1.68
N TRP A 697 13.92 12.66 2.58
CA TRP A 697 12.78 13.58 2.43
C TRP A 697 12.23 14.05 3.77
N LEU A 698 11.58 15.20 3.72
CA LEU A 698 10.72 15.73 4.75
C LEU A 698 9.29 15.78 4.22
N SER A 699 8.39 15.14 4.94
CA SER A 699 6.96 15.19 4.63
C SER A 699 6.17 15.83 5.76
N TYR A 700 5.15 16.63 5.40
CA TYR A 700 4.18 17.17 6.33
C TYR A 700 2.77 16.99 5.79
N THR A 701 1.87 16.59 6.67
CA THR A 701 0.44 16.43 6.38
C THR A 701 -0.39 17.19 7.41
N LEU A 702 -1.27 18.03 6.91
CA LEU A 702 -2.36 18.65 7.67
C LEU A 702 -3.66 18.07 7.16
N SER A 703 -4.41 17.32 7.99
CA SER A 703 -5.62 16.63 7.54
C SER A 703 -6.73 16.64 8.58
N ARG A 704 -7.95 16.41 8.11
CA ARG A 704 -9.14 16.18 8.93
C ARG A 704 -10.00 15.10 8.32
N SER A 705 -10.52 14.20 9.16
CA SER A 705 -11.45 13.16 8.77
C SER A 705 -12.60 13.09 9.78
N GLU A 706 -13.83 13.11 9.29
CA GLU A 706 -15.04 13.13 10.09
C GLU A 706 -16.08 12.19 9.50
N ARG A 707 -16.92 11.64 10.36
CA ARG A 707 -18.02 10.74 10.01
C ARG A 707 -19.31 11.16 10.70
N ARG A 708 -20.43 10.74 10.18
CA ARG A 708 -21.74 10.85 10.83
C ARG A 708 -22.69 9.76 10.36
N THR A 709 -23.69 9.45 11.14
CA THR A 709 -24.80 8.55 10.80
C THR A 709 -26.08 9.38 10.69
N PRO A 710 -26.54 9.68 9.45
CA PRO A 710 -27.69 10.58 9.24
C PRO A 710 -29.00 10.09 9.86
N ASP A 711 -29.12 8.79 10.15
CA ASP A 711 -30.27 8.17 10.82
C ASP A 711 -30.35 8.49 12.33
N GLY A 712 -29.32 9.17 12.89
CA GLY A 712 -29.28 9.54 14.29
C GLY A 712 -28.74 8.46 15.24
N THR A 713 -28.37 7.27 14.74
CA THR A 713 -27.92 6.13 15.58
C THR A 713 -26.68 6.49 16.41
N ILE A 714 -25.74 7.24 15.85
CA ILE A 714 -24.54 7.68 16.55
C ILE A 714 -24.62 9.22 16.73
N ASP A 715 -24.42 9.70 17.95
CA ASP A 715 -24.34 11.11 18.31
C ASP A 715 -25.51 11.94 17.78
N ASN A 716 -26.73 11.36 17.70
CA ASN A 716 -27.92 11.98 17.14
C ASN A 716 -27.74 12.56 15.73
N GLY A 717 -26.87 11.93 14.92
CA GLY A 717 -26.58 12.36 13.55
C GLY A 717 -25.62 13.54 13.44
N ALA A 718 -24.97 13.94 14.51
CA ALA A 718 -23.92 14.96 14.48
C ALA A 718 -22.63 14.42 13.87
N TRP A 719 -21.79 15.31 13.33
CA TRP A 719 -20.46 14.96 12.87
C TRP A 719 -19.53 14.65 14.04
N PHE A 720 -18.85 13.51 14.00
CA PHE A 720 -17.81 13.14 14.95
C PHE A 720 -16.48 12.86 14.23
N PRO A 721 -15.33 13.11 14.86
CA PRO A 721 -14.04 12.80 14.27
C PRO A 721 -13.89 11.30 14.02
N PHE A 722 -13.24 10.92 12.92
CA PHE A 722 -12.86 9.53 12.71
C PHE A 722 -11.75 9.11 13.71
N SER A 723 -11.73 7.84 14.13
CA SER A 723 -10.73 7.35 15.10
C SER A 723 -9.29 7.59 14.64
N ASN A 724 -9.02 7.50 13.34
CA ASN A 724 -7.71 7.73 12.75
C ASN A 724 -7.48 9.20 12.32
N ASP A 725 -8.32 10.16 12.76
CA ASP A 725 -8.09 11.59 12.51
C ASP A 725 -6.89 12.08 13.32
N ARG A 726 -5.76 12.27 12.64
CA ARG A 726 -4.56 12.90 13.18
C ARG A 726 -4.31 14.19 12.42
N ARG A 727 -4.45 15.31 13.12
CA ARG A 727 -4.41 16.64 12.52
C ARG A 727 -3.08 16.96 11.85
N HIS A 728 -1.99 16.69 12.53
CA HIS A 728 -0.63 16.98 12.08
C HIS A 728 0.20 15.71 12.04
N LYS A 729 0.91 15.51 10.95
CA LYS A 729 1.93 14.49 10.85
C LYS A 729 3.16 15.06 10.15
N ILE A 730 4.34 14.83 10.74
CA ILE A 730 5.63 15.16 10.15
C ILE A 730 6.45 13.88 10.09
N SER A 731 7.11 13.63 8.96
CA SER A 731 8.07 12.54 8.85
C SER A 731 9.33 13.03 8.14
N LEU A 732 10.47 12.69 8.71
CA LEU A 732 11.79 12.93 8.15
C LEU A 732 12.47 11.58 7.94
N TYR A 733 12.95 11.33 6.75
CA TYR A 733 13.86 10.23 6.44
C TYR A 733 15.16 10.79 5.88
N ALA A 734 16.30 10.33 6.38
CA ALA A 734 17.60 10.72 5.92
C ALA A 734 18.53 9.51 5.84
N ALA A 735 19.22 9.36 4.72
CA ALA A 735 20.27 8.37 4.50
C ALA A 735 21.57 9.10 4.13
N TYR A 736 22.64 8.85 4.88
CA TYR A 736 23.93 9.47 4.66
C TYR A 736 25.00 8.40 4.38
N ALA A 737 25.52 8.38 3.16
CA ALA A 737 26.63 7.53 2.77
C ALA A 737 27.96 8.19 3.20
N LEU A 738 28.53 7.75 4.31
CA LEU A 738 29.85 8.21 4.74
C LEU A 738 30.92 7.83 3.71
N ASN A 739 30.86 6.58 3.27
CA ASN A 739 31.69 5.98 2.22
C ASN A 739 31.00 4.72 1.68
N ASP A 740 31.66 3.98 0.76
CA ASP A 740 31.12 2.75 0.16
C ASP A 740 30.90 1.59 1.14
N ARG A 741 31.36 1.73 2.38
CA ARG A 741 31.28 0.67 3.41
C ARG A 741 30.37 1.01 4.57
N ILE A 742 30.09 2.28 4.79
CA ILE A 742 29.35 2.74 5.97
C ILE A 742 28.27 3.73 5.53
N ASP A 743 27.05 3.42 5.82
CA ASP A 743 25.90 4.32 5.67
C ASP A 743 25.11 4.43 6.98
N PHE A 744 24.62 5.63 7.22
CA PHE A 744 23.76 5.97 8.35
C PHE A 744 22.35 6.24 7.83
N CYS A 745 21.36 5.75 8.53
CA CYS A 745 19.97 6.08 8.25
C CYS A 745 19.26 6.54 9.51
N ALA A 746 18.39 7.52 9.35
CA ALA A 746 17.54 8.04 10.42
C ALA A 746 16.13 8.28 9.90
N SER A 747 15.13 7.98 10.72
CA SER A 747 13.77 8.43 10.49
C SER A 747 13.21 9.04 11.76
N TRP A 748 12.66 10.24 11.64
CA TRP A 748 11.92 10.89 12.72
C TRP A 748 10.48 11.09 12.31
N GLN A 749 9.58 10.75 13.21
CA GLN A 749 8.15 10.90 12.99
C GLN A 749 7.52 11.63 14.17
N PHE A 750 6.59 12.50 13.85
CA PHE A 750 5.67 13.15 14.79
C PHE A 750 4.25 13.01 14.25
N ALA A 751 3.32 12.67 15.11
CA ALA A 751 1.90 12.70 14.79
C ALA A 751 1.10 13.24 15.99
N SER A 752 0.15 14.14 15.74
CA SER A 752 -0.85 14.49 16.75
C SER A 752 -1.65 13.23 17.14
N GLY A 753 -2.20 13.24 18.35
CA GLY A 753 -2.93 12.08 18.86
C GLY A 753 -4.13 11.72 17.99
N ASN A 754 -4.42 10.44 17.90
CA ASN A 754 -5.64 9.91 17.30
C ASN A 754 -6.85 10.20 18.18
N ARG A 755 -8.03 10.01 17.64
CA ARG A 755 -9.29 10.21 18.33
C ARG A 755 -9.73 8.94 19.04
N MET A 756 -10.28 9.11 20.23
CA MET A 756 -10.73 8.01 21.08
C MET A 756 -12.05 8.31 21.74
N THR A 757 -12.87 7.29 21.95
CA THR A 757 -14.08 7.37 22.77
C THR A 757 -13.71 7.11 24.22
N ILE A 758 -13.88 8.11 25.09
CA ILE A 758 -13.67 7.94 26.52
C ILE A 758 -14.92 8.35 27.29
N PRO A 759 -15.24 7.65 28.38
CA PRO A 759 -16.28 8.11 29.30
C PRO A 759 -15.81 9.39 30.01
N THR A 760 -16.72 10.32 30.20
CA THR A 760 -16.44 11.59 30.92
C THR A 760 -17.04 11.61 32.33
N ARG A 761 -17.98 10.74 32.60
CA ARG A 761 -18.63 10.59 33.91
C ARG A 761 -18.97 9.10 34.12
N HIS A 762 -19.05 8.72 35.36
CA HIS A 762 -19.69 7.45 35.75
C HIS A 762 -20.77 7.71 36.79
N THR A 763 -21.76 6.86 36.81
CA THR A 763 -22.84 6.87 37.78
C THR A 763 -23.18 5.46 38.20
N ILE A 764 -23.69 5.32 39.40
CA ILE A 764 -24.20 4.04 39.87
C ILE A 764 -25.70 4.06 39.73
N VAL A 765 -26.26 3.05 39.10
CA VAL A 765 -27.69 2.85 38.97
C VAL A 765 -28.06 1.53 39.64
N MET A 766 -29.20 1.49 40.32
CA MET A 766 -29.73 0.23 40.87
C MET A 766 -30.28 -0.60 39.72
N GLY A 767 -29.66 -1.75 39.45
CA GLY A 767 -30.12 -2.74 38.50
C GLY A 767 -30.81 -3.92 39.22
N GLU A 768 -31.35 -4.88 38.47
CA GLU A 768 -32.03 -6.05 39.02
C GLU A 768 -31.13 -6.87 39.93
N ASN A 769 -29.80 -6.90 39.65
CA ASN A 769 -28.79 -7.67 40.41
C ASN A 769 -27.98 -6.76 41.37
N GLY A 770 -28.53 -5.62 41.80
CA GLY A 770 -27.87 -4.67 42.71
C GLY A 770 -27.27 -3.45 41.95
N PRO A 771 -26.42 -2.67 42.68
CA PRO A 771 -25.82 -1.47 42.10
C PRO A 771 -24.92 -1.80 40.92
N GLN A 772 -25.13 -1.10 39.81
CA GLN A 772 -24.32 -1.24 38.57
C GLN A 772 -23.69 0.09 38.18
N GLU A 773 -22.41 0.05 37.88
CA GLU A 773 -21.73 1.24 37.32
C GLU A 773 -22.15 1.45 35.86
N ARG A 774 -22.54 2.68 35.55
CA ARG A 774 -22.76 3.13 34.16
C ARG A 774 -21.83 4.25 33.81
N LEU A 775 -21.12 4.06 32.69
CA LEU A 775 -20.22 5.06 32.12
C LEU A 775 -20.99 5.96 31.13
N TYR A 776 -20.85 7.26 31.29
CA TYR A 776 -21.44 8.24 30.38
C TYR A 776 -20.41 8.68 29.33
N ILE A 777 -20.73 8.45 28.08
CA ILE A 777 -19.94 8.82 26.90
C ILE A 777 -20.73 9.88 26.15
N PRO A 778 -20.27 11.17 26.13
CA PRO A 778 -21.03 12.28 25.53
C PRO A 778 -21.12 12.20 24.01
N SER A 779 -20.07 11.71 23.35
CA SER A 779 -20.03 11.52 21.89
C SER A 779 -18.94 10.56 21.51
N ARG A 780 -19.02 10.03 20.30
CA ARG A 780 -18.00 9.14 19.73
C ARG A 780 -16.71 9.91 19.44
N ASN A 781 -15.55 9.27 19.74
CA ASN A 781 -14.22 9.82 19.48
C ASN A 781 -14.04 11.25 20.06
N ASN A 782 -14.63 11.46 21.24
CA ASN A 782 -14.73 12.74 21.94
C ASN A 782 -13.41 13.27 22.49
N TRP A 783 -12.36 12.46 22.51
CA TRP A 783 -11.08 12.83 23.11
C TRP A 783 -9.91 12.63 22.17
N THR A 784 -8.88 13.49 22.29
CA THR A 784 -7.65 13.40 21.50
C THR A 784 -6.55 12.81 22.36
N ALA A 785 -5.95 11.70 21.94
CA ALA A 785 -4.82 11.10 22.61
C ALA A 785 -3.60 12.04 22.62
N PRO A 786 -2.65 11.87 23.55
CA PRO A 786 -1.39 12.60 23.48
C PRO A 786 -0.66 12.36 22.15
N PRO A 787 0.13 13.33 21.66
CA PRO A 787 0.89 13.15 20.44
C PRO A 787 1.93 12.03 20.58
N SER A 788 2.28 11.42 19.47
CA SER A 788 3.35 10.43 19.37
C SER A 788 4.52 10.99 18.57
N HIS A 789 5.75 10.69 19.02
CA HIS A 789 6.95 11.02 18.28
C HIS A 789 8.04 9.99 18.52
N ARG A 790 8.91 9.79 17.51
CA ARG A 790 9.91 8.74 17.55
C ARG A 790 11.09 9.06 16.62
N LEU A 791 12.29 8.77 17.07
CA LEU A 791 13.50 8.77 16.25
C LEU A 791 14.06 7.35 16.18
N ASP A 792 14.16 6.83 14.97
CA ASP A 792 14.78 5.55 14.69
C ASP A 792 16.08 5.81 13.92
N VAL A 793 17.15 5.11 14.28
CA VAL A 793 18.46 5.25 13.63
C VAL A 793 19.05 3.90 13.32
N SER A 794 19.84 3.82 12.26
CA SER A 794 20.63 2.63 11.95
C SER A 794 21.96 2.98 11.28
N VAL A 795 22.93 2.09 11.44
CA VAL A 795 24.24 2.13 10.79
C VAL A 795 24.46 0.79 10.12
N ASN A 796 24.82 0.82 8.83
CA ASN A 796 25.10 -0.36 8.05
C ASN A 796 26.59 -0.41 7.70
N PHE A 797 27.24 -1.53 8.01
CA PHE A 797 28.62 -1.82 7.69
C PHE A 797 28.67 -2.84 6.57
N ARG A 798 29.08 -2.40 5.38
CA ARG A 798 29.08 -3.18 4.15
C ARG A 798 30.49 -3.66 3.81
N LYS A 799 30.61 -4.88 3.36
CA LYS A 799 31.88 -5.42 2.84
C LYS A 799 31.61 -6.25 1.58
N LYS A 800 32.01 -5.72 0.42
CA LYS A 800 32.00 -6.47 -0.84
C LYS A 800 32.91 -7.69 -0.71
N LYS A 801 32.51 -8.80 -1.27
CA LYS A 801 33.22 -10.08 -1.34
C LYS A 801 33.29 -10.49 -2.80
N PRO A 802 34.23 -11.43 -3.18
CA PRO A 802 34.30 -11.90 -4.56
C PRO A 802 32.98 -12.43 -5.12
N ARG A 803 32.11 -12.97 -4.25
CA ARG A 803 30.74 -13.35 -4.58
C ARG A 803 29.83 -12.69 -3.55
N GLY A 804 29.10 -11.64 -3.98
CA GLY A 804 28.10 -10.95 -3.20
C GLY A 804 28.62 -9.96 -2.15
N GLU A 805 27.87 -9.75 -1.08
CA GLU A 805 28.13 -8.74 -0.04
C GLU A 805 27.86 -9.31 1.35
N ARG A 806 28.51 -8.71 2.36
CA ARG A 806 28.22 -8.91 3.76
C ARG A 806 27.85 -7.58 4.39
N VAL A 807 26.70 -7.53 5.07
CA VAL A 807 26.21 -6.33 5.76
C VAL A 807 25.95 -6.67 7.22
N TRP A 808 26.48 -5.84 8.11
CA TRP A 808 26.12 -5.77 9.52
C TRP A 808 25.29 -4.52 9.72
N SER A 809 24.09 -4.66 10.24
CA SER A 809 23.19 -3.54 10.52
C SER A 809 22.96 -3.47 12.03
N ILE A 810 23.19 -2.29 12.59
CA ILE A 810 22.94 -1.99 14.01
C ILE A 810 22.02 -0.78 14.03
N GLY A 811 20.94 -0.87 14.77
CA GLY A 811 19.95 0.20 14.84
C GLY A 811 19.31 0.31 16.20
N PHE A 812 18.57 1.39 16.37
CA PHE A 812 17.77 1.67 17.56
C PHE A 812 16.42 2.21 17.13
N TYR A 813 15.38 1.52 17.52
CA TYR A 813 14.02 2.00 17.40
C TYR A 813 13.71 2.87 18.62
N ASN A 814 13.12 4.04 18.39
CA ASN A 814 12.76 4.99 19.42
C ASN A 814 13.95 5.38 20.32
N LEU A 815 15.01 5.90 19.73
CA LEU A 815 16.32 6.15 20.32
C LEU A 815 16.27 6.90 21.64
N TYR A 816 15.38 7.87 21.80
CA TYR A 816 15.25 8.66 23.03
C TYR A 816 14.15 8.13 23.98
N GLY A 817 13.57 6.94 23.71
CA GLY A 817 12.68 6.26 24.63
C GLY A 817 11.35 6.98 24.88
N ALA A 818 10.78 7.64 23.84
CA ALA A 818 9.49 8.30 23.98
C ALA A 818 8.40 7.28 24.35
N ARG A 819 7.65 7.58 25.40
CA ARG A 819 6.52 6.75 25.83
C ARG A 819 5.27 7.16 25.05
N ASN A 820 5.17 6.68 23.83
CA ASN A 820 4.01 6.94 22.97
C ASN A 820 2.77 6.18 23.48
N PRO A 821 1.57 6.76 23.37
CA PRO A 821 0.34 6.06 23.72
C PRO A 821 -0.02 5.06 22.61
N ASP A 822 0.21 3.77 22.84
CA ASP A 822 -0.23 2.74 21.92
C ASP A 822 -1.74 2.52 22.06
N TYR A 823 -2.21 2.42 23.29
CA TYR A 823 -3.63 2.54 23.59
C TYR A 823 -3.86 3.11 25.00
N LEU A 824 -5.09 3.50 25.28
CA LEU A 824 -5.50 4.07 26.54
C LEU A 824 -6.66 3.25 27.11
N VAL A 825 -6.56 2.96 28.41
CA VAL A 825 -7.60 2.29 29.16
C VAL A 825 -8.22 3.27 30.12
N ALA A 826 -9.54 3.46 30.02
CA ALA A 826 -10.28 4.21 31.02
C ALA A 826 -10.54 3.28 32.21
N LEU A 827 -10.05 3.67 33.38
CA LEU A 827 -10.25 2.98 34.64
C LEU A 827 -11.05 3.87 35.56
N THR A 828 -11.98 3.29 36.27
CA THR A 828 -12.65 3.92 37.41
C THR A 828 -11.92 3.55 38.69
N ASN A 829 -11.82 4.47 39.63
CA ASN A 829 -11.18 4.21 40.91
C ASN A 829 -12.18 3.54 41.84
N ASN A 830 -12.47 2.27 41.58
CA ASN A 830 -13.33 1.47 42.43
C ASN A 830 -12.46 0.85 43.52
N LYS A 831 -12.67 1.25 44.77
CA LYS A 831 -12.08 0.50 45.87
C LYS A 831 -12.94 -0.73 46.13
N HIS A 832 -12.26 -1.85 46.27
CA HIS A 832 -12.91 -3.08 46.69
C HIS A 832 -12.67 -3.28 48.19
N ARG A 833 -13.74 -3.62 48.92
CA ARG A 833 -13.66 -4.14 50.29
C ARG A 833 -13.65 -5.65 50.20
N THR A 834 -12.77 -6.26 50.94
CA THR A 834 -12.77 -7.70 51.10
C THR A 834 -13.44 -8.05 52.44
N ASN A 835 -14.56 -8.69 52.41
CA ASN A 835 -15.23 -9.22 53.60
C ASN A 835 -15.35 -10.74 53.40
N ASP A 836 -14.84 -11.51 54.34
CA ASP A 836 -14.85 -12.98 54.29
C ASP A 836 -14.32 -13.62 52.99
N GLY A 837 -13.28 -13.04 52.39
CA GLY A 837 -12.68 -13.52 51.16
C GLY A 837 -13.43 -13.13 49.86
N VAL A 838 -14.53 -12.41 49.96
CA VAL A 838 -15.28 -11.90 48.79
C VAL A 838 -15.01 -10.42 48.59
N GLU A 839 -14.60 -10.07 47.42
CA GLU A 839 -14.40 -8.66 46.99
C GLU A 839 -15.76 -8.03 46.70
N TYR A 840 -16.08 -6.98 47.43
CA TYR A 840 -17.24 -6.12 47.17
C TYR A 840 -16.79 -4.77 46.70
N LEU A 841 -17.54 -4.15 45.77
CA LEU A 841 -17.41 -2.74 45.45
C LEU A 841 -17.73 -1.90 46.70
N ASP A 842 -16.74 -1.15 47.19
CA ASP A 842 -16.95 -0.26 48.34
C ASP A 842 -17.67 1.02 47.87
N TYR A 843 -18.99 0.99 47.90
CA TYR A 843 -19.85 2.09 47.45
C TYR A 843 -19.70 3.35 48.30
N ASP A 844 -19.30 3.25 49.57
CA ASP A 844 -19.12 4.38 50.50
C ASP A 844 -17.82 5.15 50.16
N GLN A 845 -16.92 4.59 49.44
CA GLN A 845 -15.63 5.17 49.08
C GLN A 845 -15.46 5.43 47.59
N ILE A 846 -16.52 5.33 46.79
CA ILE A 846 -16.43 5.73 45.39
C ILE A 846 -16.21 7.25 45.35
N PRO A 847 -15.02 7.74 45.09
CA PRO A 847 -14.78 9.16 45.02
C PRO A 847 -15.58 9.70 43.85
N GLU A 848 -16.17 10.85 44.03
CA GLU A 848 -16.95 11.58 43.03
C GLU A 848 -16.39 11.47 41.64
N GLY A 849 -16.90 10.49 40.87
CA GLY A 849 -16.83 10.41 39.41
C GLY A 849 -15.48 10.57 38.72
N ARG A 850 -14.35 10.21 39.36
CA ARG A 850 -13.04 10.32 38.68
C ARG A 850 -12.76 9.12 37.78
N ILE A 851 -12.54 9.42 36.50
CA ILE A 851 -12.06 8.44 35.49
C ILE A 851 -10.57 8.70 35.25
N TYR A 852 -9.77 7.66 35.38
CA TYR A 852 -8.35 7.71 35.11
C TYR A 852 -8.06 7.09 33.76
N LEU A 853 -7.21 7.75 32.95
CA LEU A 853 -6.73 7.20 31.70
C LEU A 853 -5.34 6.59 31.91
N ASN A 854 -5.27 5.27 31.87
CA ASN A 854 -4.01 4.57 31.91
C ASN A 854 -3.43 4.46 30.50
N LYS A 855 -2.22 5.02 30.32
CA LYS A 855 -1.51 4.98 29.05
C LYS A 855 -0.66 3.72 28.97
N VAL A 856 -0.94 2.87 28.00
CA VAL A 856 -0.15 1.68 27.70
C VAL A 856 0.83 2.01 26.57
N THR A 857 2.11 1.74 26.81
CA THR A 857 3.20 1.90 25.86
C THR A 857 3.89 0.56 25.71
N ALA A 858 3.83 -0.05 24.54
CA ALA A 858 4.41 -1.36 24.30
C ALA A 858 5.90 -1.29 23.92
N LEU A 859 6.29 -0.31 23.10
CA LEU A 859 7.62 -0.24 22.50
C LEU A 859 8.30 1.09 22.90
N VAL A 860 9.14 1.06 23.95
CA VAL A 860 9.79 2.28 24.45
C VAL A 860 11.14 2.50 23.78
N PHE A 861 12.07 1.57 23.92
CA PHE A 861 13.40 1.62 23.32
C PHE A 861 13.82 0.21 22.94
N LEU A 862 14.21 0.01 21.68
CA LEU A 862 14.59 -1.31 21.21
C LEU A 862 15.87 -1.27 20.38
N PRO A 863 16.90 -2.01 20.78
CA PRO A 863 18.04 -2.26 19.92
C PRO A 863 17.63 -3.16 18.76
N SER A 864 18.23 -2.95 17.62
CA SER A 864 18.04 -3.75 16.42
C SER A 864 19.39 -4.20 15.90
N PHE A 865 19.46 -5.44 15.49
CA PHE A 865 20.66 -6.04 14.94
C PHE A 865 20.32 -7.02 13.85
N SER A 866 21.07 -6.99 12.75
CA SER A 866 21.02 -8.05 11.74
C SER A 866 22.35 -8.25 11.04
N TYR A 867 22.53 -9.47 10.55
CA TYR A 867 23.63 -9.89 9.71
C TYR A 867 23.09 -10.44 8.40
N THR A 868 23.46 -9.82 7.30
CA THR A 868 23.09 -10.26 5.96
C THR A 868 24.31 -10.73 5.19
N ARG A 869 24.17 -11.87 4.50
CA ARG A 869 25.18 -12.40 3.57
C ARG A 869 24.49 -12.72 2.25
N SER A 870 24.93 -12.09 1.15
CA SER A 870 24.54 -12.42 -0.21
C SER A 870 25.70 -13.08 -0.97
N PHE A 871 25.40 -13.89 -1.98
CA PHE A 871 26.36 -14.59 -2.83
C PHE A 871 25.82 -14.73 -4.25
#